data_8ad01201d0144825ccd3b1c3485d449d
#
_entry.id   8ad01201d0144825ccd3b1c3485d449d
#
_cell.length_a   1.000
_cell.length_b   1.000
_cell.length_c   1.000
_cell.angle_alpha   90.00
_cell.angle_beta   90.00
_cell.angle_gamma   90.00
#
_symmetry.space_group_name_H-M   'P 1'
#
loop_
_entity.id
_entity.type
_entity.pdbx_description
1 polymer ?
#
loop_
_entity_poly.entity_id
_entity_poly.type
_entity_poly.pdbx_seq_one_letter_code
_entity_poly.pdbx_strand_id
1 'polypeptide(L)'
;MNRSTIWRLGITLFLVLVSISLVSPLDDRNLADYASGQVTSEANASNHIGHETFAEVIETIKSQMPEGSEIDYGALRSYGKRNRLDYSAYFKPPIGVLGTVTSRLAPFLIKPGIRTSHVKDRDKRNDLVLRTLLRNSQAAIKKGLDLRGGIAFTMEIADANQNLDENFPIGASPMDKVVEIMNERLNAFGVAETMVRQKGDRSIEIQIPDTTTKQDPSLIEELQKPAKLEFRIVNVRADAPIPIQEGEEWTDDEGIPFVAMLPDDAQANEQPIWVRRLSSADGEIIQEAYPRQDQMGGWEVGLDFTTEGGNEFANLTGEIAQMNDPSTGALGRLAIVLDKQLESAPTVKARIDGGSAVISGNFSAREAKMLADILNNPLKVSLEIGEKYEVSPTLASGALESSTNACILGAVAIIIFMLVWYKSGGGVAVLSVATNILLVVAVLAGLFQATFTLPGMAALVLTLGMAVDANILIFERIREELKAGKSAENAVEGGYAKAFSTIIDANLTTLITATILIWLGTGPVKGFGITLAIGIITSVFCALFISRLLLNILLQLGVQNLISLAKIEKQKQKAEIDFHKFRIPAFLVSWFIVLVGCLAIYIQKDQILGIDFRGGEEIVASFSEEIASSELDVLFKESQATGEVQHVYRSEIGSGEQSKKLVLQTELGNSRTALDLINSSFPDANMQEEGLSNIGASVSNEIKNDAILSVIVALFGILFYVAVRFEMGYAIGAVVATIHDILMTVGLFVLFGSISDGVICSGQFTAPMLASILMIVGYSINDTIVVFDRIREELELNPVTGLQKIILIAINRVLSRSILTSFTTLLAAISLWIFGAGIINDFAFVFVIGIITGTFSSIFIASPIFYYWHRGDRKHVEDNEILPKYDWQTSTTK
;
A
#
# COMPACT_ATOMS: atom_id res chain seq x y z
N MET A 1 -12.15 -39.29 -20.16
CA MET A 1 -11.12 -38.25 -19.97
C MET A 1 -9.74 -38.85 -20.16
N ASN A 2 -8.88 -38.15 -20.91
CA ASN A 2 -7.50 -38.61 -21.13
C ASN A 2 -6.69 -38.43 -19.82
N ARG A 3 -5.66 -39.28 -19.60
CA ARG A 3 -4.82 -39.25 -18.40
C ARG A 3 -4.21 -37.85 -18.13
N SER A 4 -3.83 -37.12 -19.17
CA SER A 4 -3.32 -35.75 -19.09
C SER A 4 -4.35 -34.73 -18.59
N THR A 5 -5.64 -34.89 -19.00
CA THR A 5 -6.75 -34.03 -18.55
C THR A 5 -7.07 -34.26 -17.08
N ILE A 6 -6.99 -35.51 -16.60
CA ILE A 6 -7.23 -35.86 -15.18
C ILE A 6 -6.16 -35.23 -14.29
N TRP A 7 -4.88 -35.30 -14.68
CA TRP A 7 -3.80 -34.69 -13.95
C TRP A 7 -3.94 -33.15 -13.85
N ARG A 8 -4.26 -32.49 -14.99
CA ARG A 8 -4.47 -31.04 -15.01
C ARG A 8 -5.67 -30.63 -14.16
N LEU A 9 -6.74 -31.43 -14.17
CA LEU A 9 -7.91 -31.19 -13.30
C LEU A 9 -7.54 -31.34 -11.83
N GLY A 10 -6.73 -32.36 -11.48
CA GLY A 10 -6.24 -32.56 -10.11
C GLY A 10 -5.43 -31.38 -9.61
N ILE A 11 -4.50 -30.86 -10.43
CA ILE A 11 -3.69 -29.67 -10.10
C ILE A 11 -4.59 -28.45 -9.92
N THR A 12 -5.55 -28.23 -10.82
CA THR A 12 -6.46 -27.07 -10.73
C THR A 12 -7.29 -27.11 -9.46
N LEU A 13 -7.88 -28.28 -9.13
CA LEU A 13 -8.65 -28.45 -7.89
C LEU A 13 -7.79 -28.27 -6.65
N PHE A 14 -6.57 -28.79 -6.65
CA PHE A 14 -5.62 -28.57 -5.55
C PHE A 14 -5.30 -27.08 -5.36
N LEU A 15 -5.00 -26.36 -6.44
CA LEU A 15 -4.72 -24.91 -6.39
C LEU A 15 -5.95 -24.13 -5.88
N VAL A 16 -7.14 -24.45 -6.33
CA VAL A 16 -8.38 -23.82 -5.86
C VAL A 16 -8.60 -24.08 -4.37
N LEU A 17 -8.43 -25.33 -3.91
CA LEU A 17 -8.58 -25.66 -2.48
C LEU A 17 -7.54 -24.95 -1.60
N VAL A 18 -6.28 -24.92 -2.03
CA VAL A 18 -5.22 -24.17 -1.32
C VAL A 18 -5.56 -22.68 -1.28
N SER A 19 -6.04 -22.12 -2.40
CA SER A 19 -6.40 -20.70 -2.46
C SER A 19 -7.55 -20.35 -1.53
N ILE A 20 -8.60 -21.18 -1.48
CA ILE A 20 -9.70 -21.01 -0.52
C ILE A 20 -9.18 -21.06 0.92
N SER A 21 -8.24 -21.96 1.19
CA SER A 21 -7.60 -22.07 2.50
C SER A 21 -6.83 -20.82 2.89
N LEU A 22 -6.07 -20.24 1.95
CA LEU A 22 -5.24 -19.06 2.21
C LEU A 22 -6.07 -17.78 2.37
N VAL A 23 -7.26 -17.73 1.80
CA VAL A 23 -8.17 -16.57 1.87
C VAL A 23 -9.10 -16.65 3.11
N SER A 24 -9.21 -17.81 3.74
CA SER A 24 -10.07 -18.00 4.92
C SER A 24 -9.30 -17.69 6.23
N PRO A 25 -9.91 -16.95 7.20
CA PRO A 25 -11.25 -16.36 7.21
C PRO A 25 -11.34 -15.08 6.38
N LEU A 26 -12.53 -14.78 5.86
CA LEU A 26 -12.79 -13.56 5.08
C LEU A 26 -12.97 -12.33 5.98
N ASP A 27 -13.57 -12.51 7.16
CA ASP A 27 -13.84 -11.45 8.12
C ASP A 27 -13.14 -11.72 9.45
N ASP A 28 -12.86 -10.66 10.20
CA ASP A 28 -12.32 -10.73 11.55
C ASP A 28 -13.33 -11.46 12.47
N ARG A 29 -12.82 -12.38 13.25
CA ARG A 29 -13.60 -13.14 14.23
C ARG A 29 -13.27 -12.62 15.62
N ASN A 30 -14.25 -12.48 16.48
CA ASN A 30 -14.00 -12.17 17.88
C ASN A 30 -12.96 -13.13 18.46
N LEU A 31 -11.89 -12.58 19.08
CA LEU A 31 -10.77 -13.37 19.58
C LEU A 31 -11.21 -14.43 20.60
N ALA A 32 -12.12 -14.07 21.53
CA ALA A 32 -12.59 -14.98 22.56
C ALA A 32 -13.40 -16.15 21.97
N ASP A 33 -14.29 -15.86 21.02
CA ASP A 33 -15.11 -16.88 20.34
C ASP A 33 -14.25 -17.79 19.49
N TYR A 34 -13.29 -17.22 18.74
CA TYR A 34 -12.35 -18.00 17.96
C TYR A 34 -11.48 -18.90 18.85
N ALA A 35 -10.89 -18.35 19.93
CA ALA A 35 -10.07 -19.09 20.86
C ALA A 35 -10.85 -20.24 21.54
N SER A 36 -12.08 -19.98 21.98
CA SER A 36 -12.98 -21.00 22.53
C SER A 36 -13.24 -22.14 21.53
N GLY A 37 -13.41 -21.80 20.24
CA GLY A 37 -13.55 -22.77 19.16
C GLY A 37 -12.27 -23.60 18.89
N GLN A 38 -11.09 -23.13 19.25
CA GLN A 38 -9.78 -23.77 19.00
C GLN A 38 -9.26 -24.62 20.17
N VAL A 39 -9.94 -24.65 21.29
CA VAL A 39 -9.55 -25.49 22.44
C VAL A 39 -9.37 -26.94 21.98
N THR A 40 -8.16 -27.50 22.15
CA THR A 40 -7.78 -28.86 21.74
C THR A 40 -7.82 -29.84 22.89
N SER A 41 -7.76 -29.34 24.09
CA SER A 41 -7.75 -30.13 25.32
C SER A 41 -8.64 -29.44 26.34
N GLU A 42 -9.70 -30.07 26.81
CA GLU A 42 -10.44 -29.68 28.02
C GLU A 42 -9.61 -29.99 29.26
N ALA A 43 -8.30 -29.98 29.09
CA ALA A 43 -7.40 -30.28 30.17
C ALA A 43 -7.63 -29.29 31.29
N ASN A 44 -8.11 -29.81 32.38
CA ASN A 44 -7.96 -29.23 33.69
C ASN A 44 -6.61 -28.53 33.73
N ALA A 45 -6.59 -27.21 33.62
CA ALA A 45 -5.43 -26.43 34.00
C ALA A 45 -5.27 -26.55 35.54
N SER A 46 -5.30 -27.78 35.99
CA SER A 46 -5.55 -28.22 37.38
C SER A 46 -4.37 -28.00 38.32
N ASN A 47 -3.46 -27.11 38.01
CA ASN A 47 -2.39 -26.85 38.96
C ASN A 47 -2.36 -25.47 39.58
N HIS A 48 -3.18 -24.50 39.12
CA HIS A 48 -3.27 -23.20 39.81
C HIS A 48 -4.63 -22.55 39.62
N ILE A 49 -5.41 -22.56 40.72
CA ILE A 49 -6.54 -21.66 40.99
C ILE A 49 -7.78 -21.86 40.08
N GLY A 50 -8.64 -22.81 40.47
CA GLY A 50 -10.11 -22.68 40.40
C GLY A 50 -10.82 -22.63 39.04
N HIS A 51 -10.15 -22.59 37.92
CA HIS A 51 -10.77 -22.59 36.60
C HIS A 51 -10.52 -23.91 35.86
N GLU A 52 -11.61 -24.60 35.64
CA GLU A 52 -11.58 -25.93 35.06
C GLU A 52 -11.56 -25.93 33.50
N THR A 53 -12.21 -24.92 32.89
CA THR A 53 -12.36 -24.83 31.43
C THR A 53 -11.99 -23.43 30.89
N PHE A 54 -11.59 -23.36 29.60
CA PHE A 54 -11.31 -22.07 28.93
C PHE A 54 -12.59 -21.22 28.81
N ALA A 55 -13.75 -21.84 28.69
CA ALA A 55 -15.03 -21.16 28.64
C ALA A 55 -15.30 -20.39 29.95
N GLU A 56 -15.00 -20.96 31.10
CA GLU A 56 -15.13 -20.31 32.43
C GLU A 56 -14.17 -19.12 32.56
N VAL A 57 -12.96 -19.24 31.99
CA VAL A 57 -12.00 -18.11 31.92
C VAL A 57 -12.59 -16.95 31.14
N ILE A 58 -13.17 -17.21 29.97
CA ILE A 58 -13.81 -16.18 29.13
C ILE A 58 -15.00 -15.55 29.85
N GLU A 59 -15.86 -16.37 30.51
CA GLU A 59 -17.02 -15.87 31.20
C GLU A 59 -16.63 -15.01 32.43
N THR A 60 -15.56 -15.39 33.13
CA THR A 60 -15.02 -14.61 34.24
C THR A 60 -14.46 -13.26 33.79
N ILE A 61 -13.72 -13.24 32.67
CA ILE A 61 -13.22 -11.98 32.11
C ILE A 61 -14.40 -11.09 31.69
N LYS A 62 -15.40 -11.65 31.01
CA LYS A 62 -16.59 -10.91 30.56
C LYS A 62 -17.37 -10.29 31.73
N SER A 63 -17.47 -11.00 32.88
CA SER A 63 -18.13 -10.49 34.07
C SER A 63 -17.39 -9.32 34.74
N GLN A 64 -16.08 -9.16 34.46
CA GLN A 64 -15.24 -8.07 35.02
C GLN A 64 -15.14 -6.85 34.07
N MET A 65 -15.69 -6.93 32.85
CA MET A 65 -15.68 -5.85 31.87
C MET A 65 -17.02 -5.11 31.83
N PRO A 66 -17.05 -3.85 31.37
CA PRO A 66 -18.30 -3.11 31.14
C PRO A 66 -19.21 -3.86 30.17
N GLU A 67 -20.53 -3.76 30.34
CA GLU A 67 -21.52 -4.36 29.44
C GLU A 67 -21.30 -3.85 27.98
N GLY A 68 -21.17 -4.79 27.04
CA GLY A 68 -20.95 -4.49 25.62
C GLY A 68 -19.47 -4.44 25.17
N SER A 69 -18.52 -4.55 26.10
CA SER A 69 -17.09 -4.59 25.75
C SER A 69 -16.70 -5.97 25.20
N GLU A 70 -15.90 -5.98 24.13
CA GLU A 70 -15.33 -7.22 23.60
C GLU A 70 -14.03 -7.61 24.34
N ILE A 71 -13.83 -8.92 24.50
CA ILE A 71 -12.61 -9.43 25.13
C ILE A 71 -11.48 -9.38 24.10
N ASP A 72 -10.56 -8.47 24.31
CA ASP A 72 -9.38 -8.28 23.47
C ASP A 72 -8.14 -9.07 23.96
N TYR A 73 -7.05 -8.95 23.19
CA TYR A 73 -5.75 -9.52 23.57
C TYR A 73 -5.24 -9.02 24.91
N GLY A 74 -5.43 -7.72 25.19
CA GLY A 74 -4.97 -7.08 26.41
C GLY A 74 -5.67 -7.63 27.66
N ALA A 75 -7.00 -7.84 27.58
CA ALA A 75 -7.81 -8.44 28.65
C ALA A 75 -7.36 -9.86 28.97
N LEU A 76 -7.20 -10.73 27.95
CA LEU A 76 -6.71 -12.09 28.10
C LEU A 76 -5.29 -12.14 28.70
N ARG A 77 -4.38 -11.31 28.19
CA ARG A 77 -2.99 -11.24 28.68
C ARG A 77 -2.96 -10.81 30.14
N SER A 78 -3.66 -9.74 30.50
CA SER A 78 -3.71 -9.20 31.85
C SER A 78 -4.31 -10.20 32.85
N TYR A 79 -5.39 -10.86 32.45
CA TYR A 79 -6.02 -11.90 33.25
C TYR A 79 -5.12 -13.11 33.47
N GLY A 80 -4.44 -13.59 32.42
CA GLY A 80 -3.48 -14.69 32.49
C GLY A 80 -2.30 -14.39 33.41
N LYS A 81 -1.75 -13.16 33.36
CA LYS A 81 -0.67 -12.71 34.24
C LYS A 81 -1.12 -12.62 35.69
N ARG A 82 -2.29 -11.96 35.95
CA ARG A 82 -2.84 -11.77 37.31
C ARG A 82 -3.16 -13.09 37.98
N ASN A 83 -3.79 -14.04 37.30
CA ASN A 83 -4.24 -15.30 37.81
C ASN A 83 -3.22 -16.46 37.62
N ARG A 84 -2.02 -16.15 37.13
CA ARG A 84 -0.94 -17.13 36.87
C ARG A 84 -1.35 -18.30 35.97
N LEU A 85 -2.28 -18.04 35.01
CA LEU A 85 -2.72 -19.08 34.07
C LEU A 85 -1.64 -19.40 33.02
N ASP A 86 -1.66 -20.63 32.54
CA ASP A 86 -0.87 -21.07 31.39
C ASP A 86 -1.81 -21.47 30.23
N TYR A 87 -2.01 -20.54 29.31
CA TYR A 87 -2.88 -20.75 28.15
C TYR A 87 -2.42 -21.90 27.25
N SER A 88 -1.13 -22.25 27.27
CA SER A 88 -0.61 -23.37 26.46
C SER A 88 -1.23 -24.72 26.84
N ALA A 89 -1.83 -24.82 28.01
CA ALA A 89 -2.51 -26.05 28.47
C ALA A 89 -3.79 -26.34 27.65
N TYR A 90 -4.49 -25.29 27.19
CA TYR A 90 -5.73 -25.43 26.43
C TYR A 90 -5.52 -25.69 24.93
N PHE A 91 -4.36 -25.35 24.41
CA PHE A 91 -4.05 -25.38 22.96
C PHE A 91 -2.90 -26.32 22.61
N LYS A 92 -2.83 -27.47 23.24
CA LYS A 92 -1.78 -28.48 23.00
C LYS A 92 -1.89 -29.07 21.60
N PRO A 93 -0.76 -29.25 20.87
CA PRO A 93 -0.78 -29.97 19.62
C PRO A 93 -1.23 -31.43 19.81
N PRO A 94 -1.95 -32.02 18.83
CA PRO A 94 -2.35 -33.42 18.90
C PRO A 94 -1.12 -34.33 18.99
N ILE A 95 -1.16 -35.33 19.88
CA ILE A 95 -0.05 -36.23 20.15
C ILE A 95 -0.04 -37.33 19.07
N GLY A 96 1.12 -37.48 18.39
CA GLY A 96 1.39 -38.58 17.47
C GLY A 96 1.81 -38.19 16.06
N VAL A 97 2.46 -39.11 15.34
CA VAL A 97 2.96 -38.91 13.97
C VAL A 97 1.81 -38.61 13.00
N LEU A 98 0.66 -39.26 13.18
CA LEU A 98 -0.53 -39.04 12.35
C LEU A 98 -1.10 -37.64 12.54
N GLY A 99 -1.15 -37.12 13.78
CA GLY A 99 -1.58 -35.75 14.05
C GLY A 99 -0.67 -34.68 13.43
N THR A 100 0.63 -34.96 13.34
CA THR A 100 1.58 -34.03 12.70
C THR A 100 1.42 -33.99 11.17
N VAL A 101 1.17 -35.14 10.55
CA VAL A 101 0.96 -35.25 9.09
C VAL A 101 -0.40 -34.68 8.70
N THR A 102 -1.44 -35.01 9.44
CA THR A 102 -2.80 -34.51 9.16
C THR A 102 -2.94 -33.04 9.45
N SER A 103 -2.28 -32.49 10.47
CA SER A 103 -2.27 -31.03 10.73
C SER A 103 -1.56 -30.24 9.63
N ARG A 104 -0.62 -30.85 8.90
CA ARG A 104 0.04 -30.24 7.73
C ARG A 104 -0.76 -30.35 6.44
N LEU A 105 -1.44 -31.49 6.22
CA LEU A 105 -2.16 -31.79 4.99
C LEU A 105 -3.64 -31.42 5.02
N ALA A 106 -4.26 -31.36 6.20
CA ALA A 106 -5.68 -31.09 6.36
C ALA A 106 -5.95 -30.19 7.57
N PRO A 107 -5.47 -28.94 7.57
CA PRO A 107 -5.67 -28.00 8.70
C PRO A 107 -7.15 -27.69 8.96
N PHE A 108 -8.06 -28.06 8.04
CA PHE A 108 -9.52 -27.90 8.22
C PHE A 108 -10.18 -29.03 9.02
N LEU A 109 -9.53 -30.19 9.08
CA LEU A 109 -10.08 -31.40 9.73
C LEU A 109 -9.57 -31.59 11.17
N ILE A 110 -8.42 -30.99 11.48
CA ILE A 110 -7.79 -31.15 12.78
C ILE A 110 -7.36 -29.78 13.30
N LYS A 111 -7.78 -29.45 14.53
CA LYS A 111 -7.36 -28.20 15.20
C LYS A 111 -5.84 -28.25 15.45
N PRO A 112 -5.03 -27.39 14.82
CA PRO A 112 -3.60 -27.38 15.04
C PRO A 112 -3.31 -26.76 16.41
N GLY A 113 -2.85 -27.55 17.35
CA GLY A 113 -2.38 -26.98 18.61
C GLY A 113 -1.13 -26.14 18.45
N ILE A 114 -0.90 -25.21 19.37
CA ILE A 114 0.22 -24.29 19.35
C ILE A 114 1.43 -24.94 20.02
N ARG A 115 2.58 -25.01 19.31
CA ARG A 115 3.82 -25.58 19.86
C ARG A 115 4.54 -24.53 20.72
N THR A 116 4.57 -24.76 22.03
CA THR A 116 5.19 -23.86 23.00
C THR A 116 6.34 -24.53 23.78
N SER A 117 6.70 -25.79 23.46
CA SER A 117 7.68 -26.60 24.21
C SER A 117 9.10 -26.00 24.25
N HIS A 118 9.42 -25.07 23.37
CA HIS A 118 10.71 -24.39 23.34
C HIS A 118 10.77 -23.14 24.23
N VAL A 119 9.63 -22.67 24.76
CA VAL A 119 9.55 -21.49 25.59
C VAL A 119 9.35 -21.90 27.05
N LYS A 120 10.37 -21.70 27.90
CA LYS A 120 10.35 -22.08 29.32
C LYS A 120 9.55 -21.11 30.18
N ASP A 121 9.60 -19.83 29.85
CA ASP A 121 8.88 -18.78 30.56
C ASP A 121 7.38 -18.86 30.28
N ARG A 122 6.55 -18.77 31.31
CA ARG A 122 5.09 -18.90 31.22
C ARG A 122 4.47 -17.70 30.49
N ASP A 123 4.90 -16.51 30.86
CA ASP A 123 4.29 -15.30 30.33
C ASP A 123 4.65 -15.12 28.85
N LYS A 124 5.86 -15.49 28.44
CA LYS A 124 6.26 -15.58 27.03
C LYS A 124 5.51 -16.69 26.28
N ARG A 125 5.21 -17.81 26.93
CA ARG A 125 4.37 -18.86 26.32
C ARG A 125 2.94 -18.36 26.08
N ASN A 126 2.37 -17.71 27.10
CA ASN A 126 1.03 -17.12 26.99
C ASN A 126 0.96 -16.07 25.87
N ASP A 127 1.95 -15.22 25.79
CA ASP A 127 2.06 -14.21 24.72
C ASP A 127 2.13 -14.88 23.33
N LEU A 128 2.94 -15.91 23.17
CA LEU A 128 3.02 -16.69 21.92
C LEU A 128 1.67 -17.33 21.56
N VAL A 129 0.97 -17.90 22.53
CA VAL A 129 -0.35 -18.53 22.33
C VAL A 129 -1.37 -17.47 21.91
N LEU A 130 -1.49 -16.39 22.68
CA LEU A 130 -2.47 -15.34 22.44
C LEU A 130 -2.22 -14.61 21.13
N ARG A 131 -0.95 -14.30 20.78
CA ARG A 131 -0.62 -13.72 19.47
C ARG A 131 -0.93 -14.67 18.31
N THR A 132 -0.71 -15.95 18.49
CA THR A 132 -1.04 -16.94 17.45
C THR A 132 -2.56 -17.03 17.26
N LEU A 133 -3.34 -17.02 18.35
CA LEU A 133 -4.79 -17.02 18.30
C LEU A 133 -5.31 -15.72 17.66
N LEU A 134 -4.79 -14.56 18.08
CA LEU A 134 -5.14 -13.26 17.50
C LEU A 134 -4.87 -13.23 15.99
N ARG A 135 -3.67 -13.61 15.58
CA ARG A 135 -3.33 -13.65 14.14
C ARG A 135 -4.24 -14.56 13.33
N ASN A 136 -4.68 -15.68 13.92
CA ASN A 136 -5.55 -16.65 13.23
C ASN A 136 -7.05 -16.30 13.33
N SER A 137 -7.45 -15.43 14.25
CA SER A 137 -8.82 -14.90 14.33
C SER A 137 -9.05 -13.76 13.33
N GLN A 138 -7.99 -13.05 12.96
CA GLN A 138 -8.05 -11.96 12.00
C GLN A 138 -8.33 -12.48 10.59
N ALA A 139 -8.98 -11.64 9.78
CA ALA A 139 -9.17 -11.89 8.36
C ALA A 139 -7.83 -12.13 7.66
N ALA A 140 -7.82 -13.09 6.74
CA ALA A 140 -6.64 -13.36 5.93
C ALA A 140 -6.28 -12.15 5.04
N ILE A 141 -7.29 -11.37 4.65
CA ILE A 141 -7.16 -10.16 3.86
C ILE A 141 -7.04 -8.97 4.82
N LYS A 142 -5.84 -8.44 4.98
CA LYS A 142 -5.62 -7.22 5.77
C LYS A 142 -6.06 -6.00 4.99
N LYS A 143 -6.97 -5.22 5.56
CA LYS A 143 -7.41 -3.94 4.98
C LYS A 143 -6.41 -2.85 5.33
N GLY A 144 -6.04 -2.03 4.34
CA GLY A 144 -5.22 -0.83 4.55
C GLY A 144 -6.01 0.28 5.24
N LEU A 145 -5.30 1.33 5.61
CA LEU A 145 -5.85 2.48 6.30
C LEU A 145 -7.00 3.13 5.52
N ASP A 146 -6.87 3.20 4.19
CA ASP A 146 -7.88 3.74 3.28
C ASP A 146 -9.24 2.99 3.34
N LEU A 147 -9.23 1.74 3.83
CA LEU A 147 -10.40 0.84 3.88
C LEU A 147 -10.91 0.59 5.31
N ARG A 148 -10.13 0.97 6.33
CA ARG A 148 -10.46 0.74 7.74
C ARG A 148 -10.54 2.05 8.55
N GLY A 149 -9.82 3.07 8.09
CA GLY A 149 -9.60 4.30 8.83
C GLY A 149 -8.44 4.18 9.81
N GLY A 150 -7.99 5.29 10.34
CA GLY A 150 -6.90 5.37 11.29
C GLY A 150 -5.83 6.39 10.89
N ILE A 151 -4.62 6.24 11.46
CA ILE A 151 -3.48 7.13 11.23
C ILE A 151 -2.33 6.37 10.59
N ALA A 152 -1.71 6.94 9.58
CA ALA A 152 -0.39 6.54 9.11
C ALA A 152 0.57 7.71 9.19
N PHE A 153 1.81 7.46 9.54
CA PHE A 153 2.86 8.46 9.47
C PHE A 153 4.19 7.82 9.07
N THR A 154 4.95 8.59 8.32
CA THR A 154 6.32 8.25 7.94
C THR A 154 7.25 9.03 8.84
N MET A 155 8.13 8.32 9.56
CA MET A 155 9.19 8.93 10.36
C MET A 155 10.51 8.81 9.63
N GLU A 156 11.25 9.89 9.55
CA GLU A 156 12.57 10.00 8.93
C GLU A 156 13.63 10.27 9.99
N ILE A 157 14.86 9.83 9.76
CA ILE A 157 15.98 10.12 10.63
C ILE A 157 16.34 11.60 10.46
N ALA A 158 16.21 12.37 11.57
CA ALA A 158 16.36 13.84 11.61
C ALA A 158 17.72 14.32 11.14
N ASP A 159 18.80 13.60 11.48
CA ASP A 159 20.18 13.99 11.14
C ASP A 159 20.66 13.27 9.87
N ALA A 160 20.71 14.00 8.75
CA ALA A 160 21.25 13.49 7.48
C ALA A 160 22.73 13.06 7.57
N ASN A 161 23.50 13.59 8.55
CA ASN A 161 24.92 13.36 8.74
C ASN A 161 25.26 12.29 9.79
N GLN A 162 24.28 11.68 10.47
CA GLN A 162 24.56 10.57 11.38
C GLN A 162 25.02 9.34 10.59
N ASN A 163 26.24 8.89 10.88
CA ASN A 163 26.73 7.59 10.42
C ASN A 163 25.93 6.49 11.12
N LEU A 164 24.93 5.94 10.44
CA LEU A 164 24.06 4.89 10.96
C LEU A 164 24.86 3.65 11.41
N ASP A 165 25.98 3.37 10.74
CA ASP A 165 26.83 2.19 11.01
C ASP A 165 27.56 2.27 12.35
N GLU A 166 27.80 3.46 12.92
CA GLU A 166 28.49 3.63 14.20
C GLU A 166 27.59 3.36 15.42
N ASN A 167 26.26 3.53 15.24
CA ASN A 167 25.28 3.42 16.32
C ASN A 167 24.64 2.04 16.44
N PHE A 168 24.90 1.11 15.50
CA PHE A 168 24.27 -0.21 15.48
C PHE A 168 25.31 -1.35 15.37
N PRO A 169 25.04 -2.53 15.96
CA PRO A 169 25.94 -3.67 15.90
C PRO A 169 26.20 -4.13 14.46
N ILE A 170 27.43 -4.57 14.18
CA ILE A 170 27.84 -5.12 12.87
C ILE A 170 26.96 -6.32 12.51
N GLY A 171 26.21 -6.22 11.40
CA GLY A 171 25.46 -7.35 10.79
C GLY A 171 23.93 -7.21 10.76
N ALA A 172 23.33 -6.18 11.37
CA ALA A 172 21.90 -5.88 11.24
C ALA A 172 21.72 -4.57 10.46
N SER A 173 20.73 -4.49 9.58
CA SER A 173 20.35 -3.22 8.99
C SER A 173 19.89 -2.27 10.10
N PRO A 174 20.42 -1.02 10.17
CA PRO A 174 20.02 -0.07 11.19
C PRO A 174 18.50 0.13 11.24
N MET A 175 17.85 0.16 10.07
CA MET A 175 16.41 0.36 9.97
C MET A 175 15.59 -0.85 10.45
N ASP A 176 16.08 -2.08 10.27
CA ASP A 176 15.41 -3.27 10.82
C ASP A 176 15.32 -3.19 12.35
N LYS A 177 16.37 -2.65 13.00
CA LYS A 177 16.39 -2.47 14.45
C LYS A 177 15.42 -1.37 14.91
N VAL A 178 15.33 -0.27 14.16
CA VAL A 178 14.35 0.80 14.42
C VAL A 178 12.93 0.25 14.28
N VAL A 179 12.65 -0.56 13.25
CA VAL A 179 11.36 -1.24 13.05
C VAL A 179 11.05 -2.18 14.23
N GLU A 180 12.03 -2.95 14.71
CA GLU A 180 11.86 -3.83 15.86
C GLU A 180 11.47 -3.03 17.11
N ILE A 181 12.24 -1.98 17.45
CA ILE A 181 11.99 -1.11 18.60
C ILE A 181 10.60 -0.44 18.51
N MET A 182 10.23 0.08 17.33
CA MET A 182 8.91 0.69 17.14
C MET A 182 7.76 -0.32 17.31
N ASN A 183 7.93 -1.54 16.82
CA ASN A 183 6.94 -2.60 17.07
C ASN A 183 6.81 -2.93 18.56
N GLU A 184 7.93 -2.95 19.31
CA GLU A 184 7.89 -3.20 20.74
C GLU A 184 7.20 -2.06 21.50
N ARG A 185 7.49 -0.79 21.15
CA ARG A 185 6.83 0.39 21.74
C ARG A 185 5.33 0.37 21.48
N LEU A 186 4.91 0.20 20.23
CA LEU A 186 3.48 0.15 19.87
C LEU A 186 2.73 -1.00 20.58
N ASN A 187 3.37 -2.16 20.70
CA ASN A 187 2.82 -3.28 21.46
C ASN A 187 2.71 -2.96 22.97
N ALA A 188 3.67 -2.21 23.55
CA ALA A 188 3.66 -1.79 24.93
C ALA A 188 2.53 -0.77 25.22
N PHE A 189 2.26 0.11 24.26
CA PHE A 189 1.12 1.05 24.33
C PHE A 189 -0.24 0.36 24.19
N GLY A 190 -0.24 -0.94 23.86
CA GLY A 190 -1.48 -1.71 23.73
C GLY A 190 -2.25 -1.44 22.43
N VAL A 191 -1.62 -0.78 21.48
CA VAL A 191 -2.22 -0.54 20.16
C VAL A 191 -2.23 -1.86 19.38
N ALA A 192 -3.41 -2.40 19.16
CA ALA A 192 -3.58 -3.64 18.41
C ALA A 192 -3.45 -3.39 16.90
N GLU A 193 -2.90 -4.38 16.19
CA GLU A 193 -2.89 -4.42 14.72
C GLU A 193 -2.07 -3.33 14.00
N THR A 194 -1.07 -2.76 14.66
CA THR A 194 -0.17 -1.80 14.04
C THR A 194 0.72 -2.46 12.98
N MET A 195 1.00 -1.72 11.92
CA MET A 195 1.97 -2.12 10.90
C MET A 195 3.15 -1.16 10.94
N VAL A 196 4.34 -1.68 11.19
CA VAL A 196 5.59 -0.93 11.07
C VAL A 196 6.42 -1.56 9.97
N ARG A 197 6.84 -0.76 9.00
CA ARG A 197 7.67 -1.23 7.89
C ARG A 197 8.72 -0.21 7.50
N GLN A 198 9.83 -0.67 7.01
CA GLN A 198 10.84 0.20 6.40
C GLN A 198 10.30 0.80 5.10
N LYS A 199 10.53 2.11 4.90
CA LYS A 199 10.19 2.88 3.70
C LYS A 199 11.47 3.59 3.22
N GLY A 200 12.16 3.01 2.22
CA GLY A 200 13.48 3.51 1.81
C GLY A 200 14.60 3.14 2.80
N ASP A 201 15.73 3.85 2.72
CA ASP A 201 16.92 3.53 3.51
C ASP A 201 16.98 4.22 4.87
N ARG A 202 16.20 5.30 5.07
CA ARG A 202 16.27 6.17 6.25
C ARG A 202 14.92 6.48 6.90
N SER A 203 13.84 5.85 6.45
CA SER A 203 12.49 6.14 6.92
C SER A 203 11.73 4.86 7.29
N ILE A 204 10.82 4.98 8.22
CA ILE A 204 9.85 3.94 8.59
C ILE A 204 8.44 4.47 8.41
N GLU A 205 7.55 3.60 7.99
CA GLU A 205 6.12 3.87 7.92
C GLU A 205 5.41 3.12 9.03
N ILE A 206 4.60 3.83 9.80
CA ILE A 206 3.80 3.28 10.89
C ILE A 206 2.33 3.51 10.54
N GLN A 207 1.52 2.44 10.58
CA GLN A 207 0.08 2.51 10.38
C GLN A 207 -0.63 1.99 11.63
N ILE A 208 -1.55 2.81 12.14
CA ILE A 208 -2.36 2.52 13.33
C ILE A 208 -3.83 2.58 12.90
N PRO A 209 -4.48 1.42 12.72
CA PRO A 209 -5.87 1.38 12.31
C PRO A 209 -6.81 1.78 13.46
N ASP A 210 -8.03 2.20 13.09
CA ASP A 210 -9.14 2.50 14.00
C ASP A 210 -8.87 3.58 15.06
N THR A 211 -7.74 4.28 15.00
CA THR A 211 -7.34 5.32 15.96
C THR A 211 -7.19 6.66 15.25
N THR A 212 -7.72 7.73 15.81
CA THR A 212 -7.55 9.09 15.31
C THR A 212 -6.72 9.93 16.29
N THR A 213 -6.04 10.97 15.79
CA THR A 213 -5.32 11.93 16.67
C THR A 213 -6.21 12.62 17.69
N LYS A 214 -7.52 12.70 17.43
CA LYS A 214 -8.49 13.23 18.38
C LYS A 214 -8.71 12.31 19.60
N GLN A 215 -8.50 10.99 19.43
CA GLN A 215 -8.67 10.01 20.50
C GLN A 215 -7.43 9.89 21.39
N ASP A 216 -6.23 9.97 20.80
CA ASP A 216 -4.97 9.91 21.54
C ASP A 216 -3.90 10.84 20.93
N PRO A 217 -3.97 12.16 21.23
CA PRO A 217 -3.05 13.14 20.66
C PRO A 217 -1.60 12.96 21.13
N SER A 218 -1.37 12.37 22.30
CA SER A 218 -0.03 12.17 22.87
C SER A 218 0.73 11.00 22.26
N LEU A 219 0.04 10.02 21.64
CA LEU A 219 0.65 8.80 21.11
C LEU A 219 1.76 9.08 20.10
N ILE A 220 1.54 10.03 19.21
CA ILE A 220 2.50 10.38 18.16
C ILE A 220 3.77 11.02 18.75
N GLU A 221 3.60 11.97 19.67
CA GLU A 221 4.71 12.64 20.33
C GLU A 221 5.58 11.66 21.11
N GLU A 222 4.96 10.70 21.78
CA GLU A 222 5.65 9.69 22.57
C GLU A 222 6.41 8.68 21.69
N LEU A 223 5.87 8.32 20.53
CA LEU A 223 6.59 7.45 19.59
C LEU A 223 7.84 8.10 19.00
N GLN A 224 7.86 9.43 18.86
CA GLN A 224 9.01 10.16 18.36
C GLN A 224 10.15 10.30 19.37
N LYS A 225 9.85 10.24 20.68
CA LYS A 225 10.86 10.43 21.73
C LYS A 225 11.95 9.35 21.59
N PRO A 226 13.22 9.73 21.38
CA PRO A 226 14.33 8.76 21.32
C PRO A 226 14.51 8.02 22.64
N ALA A 227 14.04 8.61 23.75
CA ALA A 227 14.21 8.12 25.12
C ALA A 227 15.68 7.96 25.52
N LYS A 228 16.49 8.92 25.10
CA LYS A 228 17.88 8.98 25.51
C LYS A 228 17.96 9.49 26.94
N LEU A 229 18.05 8.54 27.87
CA LEU A 229 18.26 8.85 29.29
C LEU A 229 19.74 9.12 29.52
N GLU A 230 20.02 10.24 30.18
CA GLU A 230 21.37 10.66 30.54
C GLU A 230 21.41 11.04 32.03
N PHE A 231 22.42 10.56 32.70
CA PHE A 231 22.72 10.95 34.09
C PHE A 231 23.84 11.96 34.07
N ARG A 232 23.57 13.18 34.57
CA ARG A 232 24.51 14.31 34.56
C ARG A 232 24.70 14.88 35.95
N ILE A 233 25.85 15.47 36.19
CA ILE A 233 26.18 16.12 37.46
C ILE A 233 25.63 17.54 37.46
N VAL A 234 24.98 17.94 38.59
CA VAL A 234 24.55 19.31 38.84
C VAL A 234 25.67 20.08 39.55
N ASN A 235 25.98 21.28 39.11
CA ASN A 235 26.92 22.14 39.83
C ASN A 235 26.25 22.72 41.08
N VAL A 236 26.84 22.45 42.24
CA VAL A 236 26.38 22.94 43.56
C VAL A 236 27.35 23.95 44.18
N ARG A 237 28.41 24.38 43.45
CA ARG A 237 29.41 25.34 43.96
C ARG A 237 28.77 26.71 44.15
N ALA A 238 29.05 27.35 45.30
CA ALA A 238 28.48 28.65 45.68
C ALA A 238 29.05 29.85 44.88
N ASP A 239 30.14 29.63 44.14
CA ASP A 239 30.82 30.61 43.30
C ASP A 239 30.33 30.63 41.83
N ALA A 240 29.45 29.69 41.44
CA ALA A 240 28.87 29.68 40.12
C ALA A 240 27.91 30.86 39.90
N PRO A 241 27.89 31.49 38.71
CA PRO A 241 26.90 32.51 38.41
C PRO A 241 25.49 31.93 38.47
N ILE A 242 24.51 32.72 38.88
CA ILE A 242 23.10 32.28 38.94
C ILE A 242 22.57 32.29 37.49
N PRO A 243 22.10 31.16 36.94
CA PRO A 243 21.54 31.11 35.58
C PRO A 243 20.27 31.96 35.51
N ILE A 244 20.11 32.77 34.46
CA ILE A 244 18.94 33.66 34.28
C ILE A 244 17.95 33.05 33.32
N GLN A 245 18.42 32.32 32.29
CA GLN A 245 17.59 31.72 31.29
C GLN A 245 18.00 30.27 31.04
N GLU A 246 17.01 29.46 30.67
CA GLU A 246 17.28 28.10 30.20
C GLU A 246 18.11 28.12 28.91
N GLY A 247 19.04 27.17 28.79
CA GLY A 247 19.93 27.07 27.64
C GLY A 247 21.19 27.96 27.73
N GLU A 248 21.38 28.78 28.78
CA GLU A 248 22.65 29.48 28.98
C GLU A 248 23.80 28.48 29.12
N GLU A 249 24.94 28.81 28.54
CA GLU A 249 26.17 28.02 28.65
C GLU A 249 27.16 28.70 29.56
N TRP A 250 27.78 27.97 30.47
CA TRP A 250 28.85 28.42 31.37
C TRP A 250 29.94 27.36 31.49
N THR A 251 31.17 27.80 31.65
CA THR A 251 32.32 26.92 31.86
C THR A 251 32.96 27.26 33.18
N ASP A 252 33.22 26.28 34.05
CA ASP A 252 33.87 26.51 35.33
C ASP A 252 35.38 26.74 35.20
N ASP A 253 36.04 27.02 36.35
CA ASP A 253 37.49 27.30 36.41
C ASP A 253 38.35 26.07 36.01
N GLU A 254 37.76 24.87 36.00
CA GLU A 254 38.40 23.61 35.59
C GLU A 254 38.24 23.34 34.10
N GLY A 255 37.50 24.22 33.39
CA GLY A 255 37.21 24.07 31.95
C GLY A 255 36.06 23.10 31.65
N ILE A 256 35.21 22.76 32.65
CA ILE A 256 34.04 21.86 32.46
C ILE A 256 32.86 22.69 32.00
N PRO A 257 32.23 22.34 30.85
CA PRO A 257 31.08 23.08 30.34
C PRO A 257 29.78 22.62 31.03
N PHE A 258 28.93 23.59 31.40
CA PHE A 258 27.60 23.44 31.98
C PHE A 258 26.56 24.12 31.11
N VAL A 259 25.32 23.65 31.18
CA VAL A 259 24.16 24.24 30.54
C VAL A 259 23.07 24.46 31.61
N ALA A 260 22.40 25.59 31.54
CA ALA A 260 21.29 25.91 32.44
C ALA A 260 20.04 25.14 31.98
N MET A 261 19.50 24.30 32.87
CA MET A 261 18.30 23.51 32.63
C MET A 261 17.26 23.74 33.70
N LEU A 262 15.99 23.78 33.30
CA LEU A 262 14.84 23.89 34.20
C LEU A 262 14.15 22.53 34.32
N PRO A 263 13.82 22.01 35.53
CA PRO A 263 13.04 20.78 35.66
C PRO A 263 11.66 20.93 35.04
N ASP A 264 11.14 19.84 34.42
CA ASP A 264 9.86 19.83 33.74
C ASP A 264 8.66 20.09 34.71
N ASP A 265 8.82 19.74 35.97
CA ASP A 265 7.86 20.02 37.07
C ASP A 265 8.08 21.35 37.79
N ALA A 266 8.91 22.23 37.24
CA ALA A 266 9.30 23.51 37.88
C ALA A 266 8.09 24.42 38.12
N GLN A 267 7.98 24.96 39.36
CA GLN A 267 6.97 25.96 39.67
C GLN A 267 7.32 27.29 39.01
N ALA A 268 6.34 28.15 38.75
CA ALA A 268 6.45 29.39 37.97
C ALA A 268 7.56 30.40 38.47
N ASN A 269 8.26 30.15 39.57
CA ASN A 269 9.35 30.96 40.13
C ASN A 269 10.64 30.16 40.38
N GLU A 270 10.73 28.92 39.90
CA GLU A 270 11.98 28.15 40.01
C GLU A 270 13.00 28.64 39.01
N GLN A 271 14.27 28.71 39.46
CA GLN A 271 15.39 29.14 38.61
C GLN A 271 16.04 27.91 37.96
N PRO A 272 16.56 28.06 36.72
CA PRO A 272 17.34 27.00 36.10
C PRO A 272 18.55 26.61 36.98
N ILE A 273 19.02 25.39 36.79
CA ILE A 273 20.21 24.88 37.49
C ILE A 273 21.30 24.53 36.49
N TRP A 274 22.57 24.69 36.90
CA TRP A 274 23.70 24.32 36.05
C TRP A 274 23.91 22.82 36.01
N VAL A 275 23.68 22.22 34.85
CA VAL A 275 23.87 20.80 34.60
C VAL A 275 25.05 20.59 33.68
N ARG A 276 25.92 19.62 33.97
CA ARG A 276 27.09 19.29 33.15
C ARG A 276 26.63 18.98 31.72
N ARG A 277 27.28 19.61 30.72
CA ARG A 277 26.88 19.46 29.29
C ARG A 277 27.08 18.05 28.79
N LEU A 278 28.15 17.39 29.20
CA LEU A 278 28.42 15.99 28.82
C LEU A 278 27.73 15.02 29.79
N SER A 279 27.16 13.97 29.27
CA SER A 279 26.61 12.87 30.06
C SER A 279 27.70 12.21 30.88
N SER A 280 27.41 11.86 32.13
CA SER A 280 28.30 11.12 33.00
C SER A 280 28.02 9.59 32.97
N ALA A 281 26.80 9.21 32.65
CA ALA A 281 26.37 7.84 32.33
C ALA A 281 25.10 7.90 31.46
N ASP A 282 24.96 6.96 30.57
CA ASP A 282 23.83 6.90 29.63
C ASP A 282 22.85 5.78 29.99
N GLY A 283 21.66 5.81 29.40
CA GLY A 283 20.60 4.80 29.62
C GLY A 283 20.98 3.37 29.26
N GLU A 284 22.08 3.14 28.54
CA GLU A 284 22.61 1.79 28.24
C GLU A 284 23.00 0.97 29.49
N ILE A 285 23.17 1.64 30.63
CA ILE A 285 23.42 0.96 31.92
C ILE A 285 22.17 0.30 32.52
N ILE A 286 20.96 0.59 32.00
CA ILE A 286 19.69 0.06 32.49
C ILE A 286 19.49 -1.37 31.96
N GLN A 287 19.14 -2.30 32.85
CA GLN A 287 18.75 -3.65 32.53
C GLN A 287 17.24 -3.76 32.35
N GLU A 288 16.46 -3.13 33.27
CA GLU A 288 15.01 -3.14 33.27
C GLU A 288 14.45 -1.86 33.92
N ALA A 289 13.42 -1.26 33.30
CA ALA A 289 12.63 -0.18 33.87
C ALA A 289 11.20 -0.67 34.10
N TYR A 290 10.57 -0.31 35.24
CA TYR A 290 9.24 -0.75 35.58
C TYR A 290 8.48 0.31 36.39
N PRO A 291 7.14 0.43 36.19
CA PRO A 291 6.33 1.34 37.01
C PRO A 291 6.13 0.74 38.41
N ARG A 292 6.26 1.58 39.44
CA ARG A 292 5.96 1.20 40.83
C ARG A 292 5.26 2.33 41.56
N GLN A 293 4.61 2.01 42.71
CA GLN A 293 4.03 3.03 43.59
C GLN A 293 5.02 3.35 44.71
N ASP A 294 5.10 4.62 45.03
CA ASP A 294 5.81 5.10 46.20
C ASP A 294 5.01 4.82 47.51
N GLN A 295 5.58 5.15 48.67
CA GLN A 295 4.93 4.95 49.96
C GLN A 295 3.71 5.85 50.17
N MET A 296 3.52 6.91 49.40
CA MET A 296 2.40 7.85 49.50
C MET A 296 1.32 7.57 48.43
N GLY A 297 1.50 6.54 47.57
CA GLY A 297 0.55 6.16 46.51
C GLY A 297 0.77 6.88 45.18
N GLY A 298 1.82 7.70 45.07
CA GLY A 298 2.28 8.28 43.80
C GLY A 298 2.91 7.23 42.88
N TRP A 299 2.94 7.49 41.56
CA TRP A 299 3.59 6.59 40.61
C TRP A 299 5.00 7.09 40.31
N GLU A 300 5.94 6.14 40.24
CA GLU A 300 7.35 6.38 39.91
C GLU A 300 7.89 5.26 39.03
N VAL A 301 9.02 5.48 38.34
CA VAL A 301 9.67 4.48 37.49
C VAL A 301 10.89 3.93 38.20
N GLY A 302 10.86 2.64 38.53
CA GLY A 302 12.02 1.90 39.05
C GLY A 302 12.97 1.54 37.90
N LEU A 303 14.26 1.66 38.14
CA LEU A 303 15.36 1.31 37.24
C LEU A 303 16.24 0.25 37.91
N ASP A 304 16.42 -0.87 37.25
CA ASP A 304 17.42 -1.85 37.62
C ASP A 304 18.56 -1.81 36.60
N PHE A 305 19.80 -1.74 37.11
CA PHE A 305 20.99 -1.61 36.26
C PHE A 305 21.62 -2.97 35.94
N THR A 306 22.32 -3.04 34.81
CA THR A 306 23.22 -4.17 34.54
C THR A 306 24.34 -4.22 35.59
N THR A 307 25.06 -5.35 35.73
CA THR A 307 26.13 -5.44 36.71
C THR A 307 27.25 -4.40 36.49
N GLU A 308 27.57 -4.11 35.23
CA GLU A 308 28.55 -3.08 34.86
C GLU A 308 27.97 -1.68 35.08
N GLY A 309 26.71 -1.46 34.66
CA GLY A 309 25.99 -0.21 34.85
C GLY A 309 25.78 0.16 36.31
N GLY A 310 25.49 -0.83 37.17
CA GLY A 310 25.40 -0.64 38.61
C GLY A 310 26.71 -0.15 39.23
N ASN A 311 27.85 -0.64 38.76
CA ASN A 311 29.16 -0.15 39.20
C ASN A 311 29.44 1.27 38.70
N GLU A 312 29.08 1.57 37.46
CA GLU A 312 29.21 2.92 36.87
C GLU A 312 28.34 3.94 37.63
N PHE A 313 27.08 3.59 37.87
CA PHE A 313 26.17 4.41 38.65
C PHE A 313 26.61 4.60 40.09
N ALA A 314 27.18 3.57 40.73
CA ALA A 314 27.75 3.66 42.06
C ALA A 314 28.97 4.61 42.11
N ASN A 315 29.82 4.57 41.07
CA ASN A 315 30.95 5.50 40.98
C ASN A 315 30.47 6.95 40.77
N LEU A 316 29.50 7.16 39.87
CA LEU A 316 28.90 8.47 39.64
C LEU A 316 28.25 9.07 40.89
N THR A 317 27.42 8.26 41.59
CA THR A 317 26.77 8.68 42.84
C THR A 317 27.79 8.90 43.95
N GLY A 318 28.90 8.12 43.97
CA GLY A 318 30.05 8.35 44.85
C GLY A 318 30.78 9.64 44.59
N GLU A 319 31.00 10.06 43.34
CA GLU A 319 31.56 11.35 42.95
C GLU A 319 30.66 12.49 43.40
N ILE A 320 29.36 12.41 43.15
CA ILE A 320 28.37 13.43 43.56
C ILE A 320 28.30 13.54 45.09
N ALA A 321 28.34 12.42 45.81
CA ALA A 321 28.31 12.43 47.28
C ALA A 321 29.56 13.12 47.92
N GLN A 322 30.72 13.14 47.22
CA GLN A 322 31.90 13.85 47.64
C GLN A 322 31.77 15.39 47.46
N MET A 323 30.83 15.84 46.64
CA MET A 323 30.54 17.27 46.45
C MET A 323 29.65 17.83 47.56
N ASN A 324 29.21 17.04 48.52
CA ASN A 324 28.44 17.49 49.67
C ASN A 324 29.31 18.42 50.55
N ASP A 325 28.86 19.65 50.78
CA ASP A 325 29.60 20.63 51.63
C ASP A 325 29.04 20.61 53.06
N PRO A 326 29.79 20.10 54.01
CA PRO A 326 29.35 20.05 55.42
C PRO A 326 29.21 21.44 56.05
N SER A 327 29.84 22.50 55.45
CA SER A 327 29.82 23.85 56.00
C SER A 327 28.58 24.65 55.60
N THR A 328 28.09 24.45 54.37
CA THR A 328 26.89 25.10 53.85
C THR A 328 25.63 24.20 53.92
N GLY A 329 25.83 22.89 54.12
CA GLY A 329 24.77 21.91 54.06
C GLY A 329 24.28 21.60 52.65
N ALA A 330 24.99 22.12 51.61
CA ALA A 330 24.67 21.83 50.21
C ALA A 330 24.93 20.34 49.87
N LEU A 331 23.98 19.69 49.28
CA LEU A 331 24.08 18.29 48.84
C LEU A 331 24.26 18.25 47.34
N GLY A 332 25.16 17.37 46.88
CA GLY A 332 25.32 17.07 45.47
C GLY A 332 24.01 16.52 44.86
N ARG A 333 23.74 16.90 43.64
CA ARG A 333 22.51 16.55 42.91
C ARG A 333 22.84 15.80 41.63
N LEU A 334 22.04 14.79 41.32
CA LEU A 334 22.09 14.04 40.06
C LEU A 334 20.99 14.54 39.15
N ALA A 335 21.32 15.11 38.02
CA ALA A 335 20.35 15.46 36.98
C ALA A 335 20.00 14.19 36.18
N ILE A 336 18.73 13.90 36.10
CA ILE A 336 18.15 12.85 35.23
C ILE A 336 17.57 13.59 34.02
N VAL A 337 18.23 13.46 32.87
CA VAL A 337 17.91 14.17 31.64
C VAL A 337 17.37 13.16 30.65
N LEU A 338 16.16 13.40 30.16
CA LEU A 338 15.52 12.58 29.13
C LEU A 338 15.33 13.45 27.88
N ASP A 339 15.86 13.01 26.75
CA ASP A 339 15.72 13.72 25.46
C ASP A 339 16.09 15.21 25.52
N LYS A 340 17.16 15.53 26.25
CA LYS A 340 17.66 16.90 26.50
C LYS A 340 16.78 17.75 27.45
N GLN A 341 15.72 17.21 28.03
CA GLN A 341 14.90 17.87 29.05
C GLN A 341 15.26 17.33 30.43
N LEU A 342 15.30 18.21 31.43
CA LEU A 342 15.61 17.86 32.81
C LEU A 342 14.36 17.35 33.51
N GLU A 343 14.20 16.03 33.63
CA GLU A 343 13.06 15.40 34.33
C GLU A 343 13.07 15.64 35.84
N SER A 344 14.24 15.42 36.43
CA SER A 344 14.41 15.65 37.87
C SER A 344 15.88 15.79 38.26
N ALA A 345 16.14 16.40 39.42
CA ALA A 345 17.48 16.54 39.95
C ALA A 345 17.55 16.21 41.44
N PRO A 346 17.39 14.93 41.84
CA PRO A 346 17.40 14.49 43.20
C PRO A 346 18.77 14.71 43.87
N THR A 347 18.75 14.91 45.20
CA THR A 347 19.98 15.00 46.01
C THR A 347 20.55 13.61 46.29
N VAL A 348 21.89 13.50 46.17
CA VAL A 348 22.62 12.27 46.45
C VAL A 348 23.30 12.39 47.81
N LYS A 349 22.79 11.65 48.78
CA LYS A 349 23.31 11.69 50.17
C LYS A 349 24.52 10.79 50.37
N ALA A 350 24.61 9.70 49.65
CA ALA A 350 25.67 8.72 49.75
C ALA A 350 25.81 7.93 48.44
N ARG A 351 26.92 7.25 48.26
CA ARG A 351 27.13 6.30 47.17
C ARG A 351 26.04 5.26 47.19
N ILE A 352 25.46 4.96 46.01
CA ILE A 352 24.39 3.99 45.82
C ILE A 352 24.97 2.71 45.20
N ASP A 353 25.19 1.69 46.02
CA ASP A 353 25.78 0.40 45.62
C ASP A 353 24.70 -0.65 45.27
N GLY A 354 23.41 -0.29 45.34
CA GLY A 354 22.29 -1.24 45.24
C GLY A 354 21.92 -1.70 43.86
N GLY A 355 22.56 -1.18 42.79
CA GLY A 355 22.25 -1.56 41.40
C GLY A 355 20.89 -1.17 40.93
N SER A 356 20.16 -0.30 41.62
CA SER A 356 18.85 0.21 41.24
C SER A 356 18.67 1.69 41.62
N ALA A 357 17.84 2.38 40.84
CA ALA A 357 17.46 3.78 41.08
C ALA A 357 15.96 3.98 40.82
N VAL A 358 15.47 5.19 41.06
CA VAL A 358 14.07 5.55 40.85
C VAL A 358 13.98 6.91 40.23
N ILE A 359 13.18 7.05 39.18
CA ILE A 359 12.75 8.33 38.63
C ILE A 359 11.43 8.67 39.30
N SER A 360 11.46 9.69 40.17
CA SER A 360 10.27 10.20 40.86
C SER A 360 9.77 11.45 40.11
N GLY A 361 8.47 11.55 39.95
CA GLY A 361 7.79 12.66 39.31
C GLY A 361 6.28 12.57 39.58
N ASN A 362 5.53 13.54 39.07
CA ASN A 362 4.07 13.54 39.23
C ASN A 362 3.39 12.69 38.15
N PHE A 363 3.78 11.41 38.04
CA PHE A 363 3.30 10.51 36.99
C PHE A 363 1.94 9.90 37.34
N SER A 364 1.07 9.79 36.34
CA SER A 364 -0.06 8.86 36.40
C SER A 364 0.41 7.40 36.21
N ALA A 365 -0.42 6.41 36.51
CA ALA A 365 -0.11 5.01 36.27
C ALA A 365 0.26 4.70 34.81
N ARG A 366 -0.39 5.41 33.87
CA ARG A 366 -0.18 5.27 32.44
C ARG A 366 1.17 5.87 32.04
N GLU A 367 1.47 7.10 32.45
CA GLU A 367 2.74 7.77 32.15
C GLU A 367 3.94 7.03 32.71
N ALA A 368 3.90 6.59 33.96
CA ALA A 368 4.98 5.81 34.55
C ALA A 368 5.22 4.49 33.81
N LYS A 369 4.14 3.82 33.36
CA LYS A 369 4.27 2.62 32.54
C LYS A 369 4.85 2.92 31.18
N MET A 370 4.39 3.98 30.50
CA MET A 370 4.87 4.38 29.18
C MET A 370 6.35 4.75 29.21
N LEU A 371 6.75 5.55 30.18
CA LEU A 371 8.15 5.92 30.37
C LEU A 371 9.02 4.67 30.61
N ALA A 372 8.58 3.73 31.44
CA ALA A 372 9.30 2.48 31.65
C ALA A 372 9.43 1.64 30.36
N ASP A 373 8.35 1.53 29.59
CA ASP A 373 8.35 0.78 28.31
C ASP A 373 9.27 1.44 27.27
N ILE A 374 9.33 2.78 27.20
CA ILE A 374 10.21 3.55 26.32
C ILE A 374 11.68 3.38 26.75
N LEU A 375 11.98 3.46 28.05
CA LEU A 375 13.32 3.29 28.59
C LEU A 375 13.87 1.87 28.38
N ASN A 376 13.01 0.86 28.34
CA ASN A 376 13.40 -0.51 27.98
C ASN A 376 13.74 -0.67 26.50
N ASN A 377 13.27 0.25 25.64
CA ASN A 377 13.45 0.18 24.19
C ASN A 377 13.90 1.55 23.64
N PRO A 378 15.11 2.05 24.00
CA PRO A 378 15.57 3.35 23.55
C PRO A 378 15.93 3.36 22.07
N LEU A 379 15.56 4.43 21.38
CA LEU A 379 15.99 4.70 20.00
C LEU A 379 17.37 5.34 19.99
N LYS A 380 18.28 4.79 19.19
CA LYS A 380 19.63 5.37 19.02
C LYS A 380 19.67 6.55 18.02
N VAL A 381 18.56 6.80 17.36
CA VAL A 381 18.40 7.84 16.34
C VAL A 381 17.17 8.69 16.64
N SER A 382 17.26 9.99 16.36
CA SER A 382 16.10 10.89 16.43
C SER A 382 15.27 10.73 15.16
N LEU A 383 13.96 10.60 15.32
CA LEU A 383 13.01 10.46 14.22
C LEU A 383 12.09 11.69 14.16
N GLU A 384 11.88 12.21 12.96
CA GLU A 384 10.94 13.29 12.67
C GLU A 384 9.84 12.82 11.73
N ILE A 385 8.64 13.38 11.85
CA ILE A 385 7.53 13.05 10.96
C ILE A 385 7.71 13.81 9.66
N GLY A 386 7.93 13.05 8.57
CA GLY A 386 7.99 13.60 7.21
C GLY A 386 6.62 13.63 6.53
N GLU A 387 5.75 12.66 6.86
CA GLU A 387 4.44 12.50 6.24
C GLU A 387 3.45 12.00 7.29
N LYS A 388 2.24 12.57 7.31
CA LYS A 388 1.14 12.11 8.15
C LYS A 388 -0.13 12.00 7.30
N TYR A 389 -0.86 10.93 7.49
CA TYR A 389 -2.11 10.65 6.82
C TYR A 389 -3.14 10.10 7.82
N GLU A 390 -4.29 10.75 7.92
CA GLU A 390 -5.36 10.38 8.84
C GLU A 390 -6.68 10.26 8.06
N VAL A 391 -7.37 9.15 8.24
CA VAL A 391 -8.64 8.85 7.58
C VAL A 391 -9.67 8.49 8.63
N SER A 392 -10.82 9.14 8.61
CA SER A 392 -11.91 8.74 9.49
C SER A 392 -12.49 7.36 9.13
N PRO A 393 -12.93 6.56 10.10
CA PRO A 393 -13.57 5.27 9.82
C PRO A 393 -14.79 5.37 8.92
N THR A 394 -15.53 6.49 8.96
CA THR A 394 -16.69 6.75 8.09
C THR A 394 -16.30 6.91 6.64
N LEU A 395 -15.24 7.69 6.35
CA LEU A 395 -14.72 7.87 5.00
C LEU A 395 -14.19 6.54 4.45
N ALA A 396 -13.45 5.78 5.26
CA ALA A 396 -12.90 4.50 4.87
C ALA A 396 -13.98 3.45 4.57
N SER A 397 -15.03 3.38 5.39
CA SER A 397 -16.14 2.44 5.17
C SER A 397 -16.94 2.78 3.91
N GLY A 398 -17.19 4.07 3.65
CA GLY A 398 -17.82 4.55 2.42
C GLY A 398 -17.00 4.21 1.18
N ALA A 399 -15.70 4.41 1.23
CA ALA A 399 -14.77 4.07 0.15
C ALA A 399 -14.71 2.55 -0.11
N LEU A 400 -14.74 1.72 0.95
CA LEU A 400 -14.79 0.25 0.83
C LEU A 400 -16.08 -0.21 0.17
N GLU A 401 -17.24 0.30 0.59
CA GLU A 401 -18.55 -0.04 0.04
C GLU A 401 -18.62 0.33 -1.45
N SER A 402 -18.24 1.57 -1.79
CA SER A 402 -18.22 2.07 -3.16
C SER A 402 -17.31 1.23 -4.05
N SER A 403 -16.10 0.91 -3.60
CA SER A 403 -15.14 0.09 -4.35
C SER A 403 -15.63 -1.36 -4.54
N THR A 404 -16.31 -1.91 -3.53
CA THR A 404 -16.90 -3.25 -3.61
C THR A 404 -18.06 -3.28 -4.61
N ASN A 405 -18.93 -2.27 -4.60
CA ASN A 405 -20.02 -2.13 -5.56
C ASN A 405 -19.49 -1.97 -6.99
N ALA A 406 -18.43 -1.16 -7.19
CA ALA A 406 -17.74 -1.03 -8.47
C ALA A 406 -17.20 -2.38 -8.97
N CYS A 407 -16.58 -3.16 -8.09
CA CYS A 407 -16.04 -4.49 -8.40
C CYS A 407 -17.16 -5.45 -8.84
N ILE A 408 -18.25 -5.53 -8.09
CA ILE A 408 -19.39 -6.41 -8.39
C ILE A 408 -20.05 -6.03 -9.71
N LEU A 409 -20.34 -4.75 -9.93
CA LEU A 409 -20.99 -4.26 -11.14
C LEU A 409 -20.11 -4.46 -12.38
N GLY A 410 -18.81 -4.15 -12.28
CA GLY A 410 -17.85 -4.41 -13.35
C GLY A 410 -17.75 -5.89 -13.69
N ALA A 411 -17.67 -6.76 -12.68
CA ALA A 411 -17.64 -8.21 -12.87
C ALA A 411 -18.93 -8.73 -13.53
N VAL A 412 -20.10 -8.29 -13.06
CA VAL A 412 -21.39 -8.66 -13.63
C VAL A 412 -21.51 -8.22 -15.10
N ALA A 413 -21.11 -6.98 -15.41
CA ALA A 413 -21.12 -6.47 -16.78
C ALA A 413 -20.24 -7.30 -17.71
N ILE A 414 -19.02 -7.65 -17.27
CA ILE A 414 -18.10 -8.50 -18.03
C ILE A 414 -18.67 -9.92 -18.20
N ILE A 415 -19.23 -10.50 -17.14
CA ILE A 415 -19.83 -11.84 -17.19
C ILE A 415 -20.97 -11.89 -18.22
N ILE A 416 -21.88 -10.92 -18.16
CA ILE A 416 -23.00 -10.83 -19.11
C ILE A 416 -22.47 -10.71 -20.54
N PHE A 417 -21.51 -9.79 -20.76
CA PHE A 417 -20.91 -9.61 -22.08
C PHE A 417 -20.28 -10.90 -22.61
N MET A 418 -19.48 -11.59 -21.81
CA MET A 418 -18.81 -12.83 -22.22
C MET A 418 -19.80 -13.96 -22.53
N LEU A 419 -20.84 -14.13 -21.72
CA LEU A 419 -21.87 -15.14 -21.95
C LEU A 419 -22.69 -14.85 -23.20
N VAL A 420 -23.05 -13.61 -23.45
CA VAL A 420 -23.80 -13.18 -24.64
C VAL A 420 -22.97 -13.36 -25.91
N TRP A 421 -21.68 -12.95 -25.89
CA TRP A 421 -20.84 -12.93 -27.10
C TRP A 421 -20.23 -14.28 -27.43
N TYR A 422 -19.72 -15.02 -26.43
CA TYR A 422 -19.02 -16.30 -26.63
C TYR A 422 -19.78 -17.53 -26.18
N LYS A 423 -21.00 -17.39 -25.60
CA LYS A 423 -21.83 -18.48 -25.13
C LYS A 423 -21.09 -19.46 -24.21
N SER A 424 -20.97 -20.77 -24.61
CA SER A 424 -20.27 -21.78 -23.80
C SER A 424 -18.78 -21.48 -23.60
N GLY A 425 -18.11 -20.91 -24.60
CA GLY A 425 -16.73 -20.36 -24.43
C GLY A 425 -16.69 -19.22 -23.43
N GLY A 426 -17.72 -18.36 -23.42
CA GLY A 426 -17.89 -17.31 -22.42
C GLY A 426 -17.99 -17.86 -21.00
N GLY A 427 -18.71 -18.98 -20.79
CA GLY A 427 -18.77 -19.67 -19.50
C GLY A 427 -17.40 -20.17 -19.01
N VAL A 428 -16.58 -20.70 -19.94
CA VAL A 428 -15.19 -21.09 -19.65
C VAL A 428 -14.35 -19.88 -19.24
N ALA A 429 -14.47 -18.76 -19.97
CA ALA A 429 -13.74 -17.56 -19.63
C ALA A 429 -14.14 -17.01 -18.24
N VAL A 430 -15.44 -16.96 -17.94
CA VAL A 430 -15.95 -16.53 -16.63
C VAL A 430 -15.38 -17.40 -15.50
N LEU A 431 -15.37 -18.72 -15.66
CA LEU A 431 -14.82 -19.63 -14.65
C LEU A 431 -13.30 -19.47 -14.52
N SER A 432 -12.59 -19.25 -15.64
CA SER A 432 -11.15 -18.95 -15.66
C SER A 432 -10.84 -17.65 -14.93
N VAL A 433 -11.61 -16.59 -15.15
CA VAL A 433 -11.47 -15.29 -14.49
C VAL A 433 -11.81 -15.37 -12.99
N ALA A 434 -12.88 -16.08 -12.62
CA ALA A 434 -13.21 -16.30 -11.21
C ALA A 434 -12.07 -17.03 -10.47
N THR A 435 -11.45 -18.02 -11.12
CA THR A 435 -10.28 -18.72 -10.58
C THR A 435 -9.08 -17.78 -10.49
N ASN A 436 -8.90 -16.89 -11.47
CA ASN A 436 -7.85 -15.87 -11.44
C ASN A 436 -7.97 -14.94 -10.23
N ILE A 437 -9.16 -14.39 -9.97
CA ILE A 437 -9.40 -13.53 -8.81
C ILE A 437 -9.05 -14.25 -7.52
N LEU A 438 -9.54 -15.49 -7.38
CA LEU A 438 -9.25 -16.30 -6.20
C LEU A 438 -7.75 -16.53 -6.02
N LEU A 439 -7.01 -16.79 -7.10
CA LEU A 439 -5.55 -16.93 -7.06
C LEU A 439 -4.85 -15.63 -6.69
N VAL A 440 -5.26 -14.49 -7.27
CA VAL A 440 -4.68 -13.18 -6.95
C VAL A 440 -4.84 -12.88 -5.46
N VAL A 441 -6.06 -13.00 -4.94
CA VAL A 441 -6.35 -12.75 -3.53
C VAL A 441 -5.59 -13.73 -2.62
N ALA A 442 -5.52 -15.01 -2.99
CA ALA A 442 -4.81 -16.02 -2.22
C ALA A 442 -3.30 -15.76 -2.17
N VAL A 443 -2.70 -15.33 -3.27
CA VAL A 443 -1.27 -14.99 -3.33
C VAL A 443 -0.98 -13.72 -2.53
N LEU A 444 -1.82 -12.69 -2.65
CA LEU A 444 -1.68 -11.44 -1.89
C LEU A 444 -1.81 -11.69 -0.38
N ALA A 445 -2.86 -12.38 0.05
CA ALA A 445 -3.14 -12.63 1.46
C ALA A 445 -2.18 -13.67 2.07
N GLY A 446 -1.96 -14.79 1.37
CA GLY A 446 -1.23 -15.93 1.92
C GLY A 446 0.27 -15.87 1.75
N LEU A 447 0.78 -15.41 0.60
CA LEU A 447 2.21 -15.44 0.29
C LEU A 447 2.89 -14.10 0.64
N PHE A 448 2.29 -12.98 0.23
CA PHE A 448 2.88 -11.66 0.45
C PHE A 448 2.40 -10.98 1.74
N GLN A 449 1.32 -11.47 2.35
CA GLN A 449 0.66 -10.83 3.50
C GLN A 449 0.43 -9.33 3.26
N ALA A 450 0.11 -8.98 2.01
CA ALA A 450 -0.02 -7.61 1.56
C ALA A 450 -1.34 -7.01 2.07
N THR A 451 -1.30 -5.75 2.45
CA THR A 451 -2.51 -4.97 2.78
C THR A 451 -3.25 -4.56 1.51
N PHE A 452 -4.56 -4.76 1.52
CA PHE A 452 -5.45 -4.24 0.48
C PHE A 452 -5.68 -2.74 0.70
N THR A 453 -5.25 -1.94 -0.26
CA THR A 453 -5.46 -0.49 -0.30
C THR A 453 -6.51 -0.13 -1.36
N LEU A 454 -7.05 1.09 -1.33
CA LEU A 454 -7.96 1.56 -2.37
C LEU A 454 -7.39 1.43 -3.80
N PRO A 455 -6.15 1.86 -4.10
CA PRO A 455 -5.54 1.61 -5.40
C PRO A 455 -5.35 0.11 -5.70
N GLY A 456 -5.07 -0.72 -4.68
CA GLY A 456 -5.00 -2.17 -4.83
C GLY A 456 -6.33 -2.81 -5.24
N MET A 457 -7.44 -2.32 -4.71
CA MET A 457 -8.80 -2.70 -5.13
C MET A 457 -9.06 -2.29 -6.58
N ALA A 458 -8.68 -1.07 -6.97
CA ALA A 458 -8.77 -0.62 -8.36
C ALA A 458 -7.96 -1.52 -9.31
N ALA A 459 -6.72 -1.90 -8.93
CA ALA A 459 -5.91 -2.84 -9.68
C ALA A 459 -6.62 -4.20 -9.86
N LEU A 460 -7.28 -4.70 -8.82
CA LEU A 460 -8.02 -5.97 -8.87
C LEU A 460 -9.19 -5.91 -9.86
N VAL A 461 -9.97 -4.81 -9.85
CA VAL A 461 -11.08 -4.61 -10.80
C VAL A 461 -10.58 -4.50 -12.23
N LEU A 462 -9.47 -3.79 -12.44
CA LEU A 462 -8.89 -3.65 -13.77
C LEU A 462 -8.26 -4.94 -14.28
N THR A 463 -7.65 -5.73 -13.40
CA THR A 463 -7.15 -7.07 -13.79
C THR A 463 -8.26 -8.02 -14.21
N LEU A 464 -9.52 -7.83 -13.76
CA LEU A 464 -10.69 -8.53 -14.29
C LEU A 464 -10.87 -8.27 -15.77
N GLY A 465 -10.85 -6.99 -16.19
CA GLY A 465 -10.95 -6.61 -17.60
C GLY A 465 -9.82 -7.20 -18.44
N MET A 466 -8.58 -7.08 -17.96
CA MET A 466 -7.39 -7.60 -18.65
C MET A 466 -7.31 -9.14 -18.66
N ALA A 467 -7.80 -9.83 -17.63
CA ALA A 467 -7.80 -11.30 -17.61
C ALA A 467 -8.73 -11.91 -18.67
N VAL A 468 -9.75 -11.16 -19.09
CA VAL A 468 -10.63 -11.57 -20.19
C VAL A 468 -9.98 -11.41 -21.55
N ASP A 469 -9.06 -10.40 -21.73
CA ASP A 469 -8.40 -10.10 -23.00
C ASP A 469 -7.66 -11.31 -23.58
N ALA A 470 -6.87 -12.02 -22.77
CA ALA A 470 -6.18 -13.23 -23.22
C ALA A 470 -7.17 -14.32 -23.71
N ASN A 471 -8.33 -14.47 -23.05
CA ASN A 471 -9.38 -15.41 -23.46
C ASN A 471 -10.03 -14.96 -24.78
N ILE A 472 -10.31 -13.65 -24.93
CA ILE A 472 -10.83 -13.08 -26.19
C ILE A 472 -9.88 -13.39 -27.35
N LEU A 473 -8.58 -13.17 -27.16
CA LEU A 473 -7.55 -13.46 -28.14
C LEU A 473 -7.58 -14.92 -28.58
N ILE A 474 -7.58 -15.83 -27.62
CA ILE A 474 -7.64 -17.29 -27.89
C ILE A 474 -8.92 -17.62 -28.66
N PHE A 475 -10.08 -17.10 -28.22
CA PHE A 475 -11.36 -17.42 -28.84
C PHE A 475 -11.49 -16.87 -30.24
N GLU A 476 -10.98 -15.67 -30.51
CA GLU A 476 -10.97 -15.15 -31.90
C GLU A 476 -10.03 -15.95 -32.80
N ARG A 477 -8.87 -16.42 -32.32
CA ARG A 477 -7.99 -17.33 -33.06
C ARG A 477 -8.66 -18.70 -33.30
N ILE A 478 -9.34 -19.28 -32.30
CA ILE A 478 -10.14 -20.52 -32.49
C ILE A 478 -11.23 -20.27 -33.53
N ARG A 479 -11.89 -19.11 -33.51
CA ARG A 479 -12.91 -18.74 -34.49
C ARG A 479 -12.36 -18.66 -35.92
N GLU A 480 -11.12 -18.09 -36.09
CA GLU A 480 -10.43 -18.05 -37.37
C GLU A 480 -10.14 -19.48 -37.89
N GLU A 481 -9.64 -20.38 -37.03
CA GLU A 481 -9.35 -21.78 -37.39
C GLU A 481 -10.61 -22.57 -37.73
N LEU A 482 -11.70 -22.33 -37.02
CA LEU A 482 -13.03 -22.94 -37.35
C LEU A 482 -13.56 -22.40 -38.69
N LYS A 483 -13.41 -21.13 -39.01
CA LYS A 483 -13.75 -20.54 -40.32
C LYS A 483 -12.92 -21.14 -41.46
N ALA A 484 -11.68 -21.54 -41.18
CA ALA A 484 -10.82 -22.25 -42.11
C ALA A 484 -11.20 -23.72 -42.34
N GLY A 485 -12.27 -24.20 -41.65
CA GLY A 485 -12.82 -25.55 -41.86
C GLY A 485 -12.18 -26.64 -40.99
N LYS A 486 -11.38 -26.29 -39.97
CA LYS A 486 -10.81 -27.29 -39.06
C LYS A 486 -11.85 -27.85 -38.08
N SER A 487 -11.63 -29.07 -37.61
CA SER A 487 -12.44 -29.66 -36.53
C SER A 487 -12.31 -28.86 -35.25
N ALA A 488 -13.28 -28.92 -34.33
CA ALA A 488 -13.27 -28.18 -33.08
C ALA A 488 -12.02 -28.46 -32.24
N GLU A 489 -11.55 -29.71 -32.17
CA GLU A 489 -10.33 -30.08 -31.45
C GLU A 489 -9.09 -29.44 -32.07
N ASN A 490 -8.92 -29.55 -33.40
CA ASN A 490 -7.79 -28.99 -34.12
C ASN A 490 -7.82 -27.43 -34.11
N ALA A 491 -9.01 -26.83 -34.10
CA ALA A 491 -9.21 -25.41 -34.02
C ALA A 491 -8.82 -24.86 -32.64
N VAL A 492 -9.15 -25.58 -31.56
CA VAL A 492 -8.71 -25.23 -30.18
C VAL A 492 -7.20 -25.33 -30.07
N GLU A 493 -6.61 -26.44 -30.52
CA GLU A 493 -5.14 -26.62 -30.46
C GLU A 493 -4.41 -25.56 -31.28
N GLY A 494 -4.83 -25.33 -32.52
CA GLY A 494 -4.27 -24.30 -33.40
C GLY A 494 -4.45 -22.87 -32.86
N GLY A 495 -5.62 -22.58 -32.24
CA GLY A 495 -5.92 -21.29 -31.63
C GLY A 495 -4.98 -20.96 -30.46
N TYR A 496 -4.78 -21.92 -29.54
CA TYR A 496 -3.83 -21.75 -28.43
C TYR A 496 -2.39 -21.62 -28.91
N ALA A 497 -1.97 -22.43 -29.88
CA ALA A 497 -0.61 -22.38 -30.43
C ALA A 497 -0.29 -21.01 -31.06
N LYS A 498 -1.24 -20.45 -31.83
CA LYS A 498 -1.06 -19.13 -32.50
C LYS A 498 -1.21 -17.95 -31.52
N ALA A 499 -2.06 -18.08 -30.48
CA ALA A 499 -2.24 -17.02 -29.52
C ALA A 499 -1.12 -16.92 -28.48
N PHE A 500 -0.36 -18.00 -28.24
CA PHE A 500 0.60 -18.12 -27.15
C PHE A 500 1.64 -17.00 -27.13
N SER A 501 2.37 -16.78 -28.23
CA SER A 501 3.42 -15.77 -28.29
C SER A 501 2.87 -14.35 -28.10
N THR A 502 1.75 -14.04 -28.76
CA THR A 502 1.12 -12.71 -28.64
C THR A 502 0.64 -12.44 -27.21
N ILE A 503 0.09 -13.45 -26.49
CA ILE A 503 -0.31 -13.32 -25.08
C ILE A 503 0.89 -13.03 -24.20
N ILE A 504 1.99 -13.76 -24.36
CA ILE A 504 3.20 -13.55 -23.55
C ILE A 504 3.79 -12.17 -23.83
N ASP A 505 3.97 -11.81 -25.11
CA ASP A 505 4.58 -10.53 -25.51
C ASP A 505 3.76 -9.33 -24.98
N ALA A 506 2.44 -9.38 -25.07
CA ALA A 506 1.53 -8.34 -24.61
C ALA A 506 1.54 -8.20 -23.07
N ASN A 507 1.48 -9.32 -22.35
CA ASN A 507 1.47 -9.27 -20.88
C ASN A 507 2.84 -8.94 -20.28
N LEU A 508 3.96 -9.24 -20.99
CA LEU A 508 5.30 -8.91 -20.53
C LEU A 508 5.52 -7.39 -20.50
N THR A 509 4.99 -6.64 -21.48
CA THR A 509 5.08 -5.17 -21.48
C THR A 509 4.36 -4.56 -20.28
N THR A 510 3.18 -5.04 -19.96
CA THR A 510 2.44 -4.58 -18.76
C THR A 510 3.13 -5.04 -17.47
N LEU A 511 3.80 -6.20 -17.47
CA LEU A 511 4.58 -6.66 -16.32
C LEU A 511 5.83 -5.79 -16.09
N ILE A 512 6.45 -5.26 -17.14
CA ILE A 512 7.56 -4.30 -17.03
C ILE A 512 7.07 -3.05 -16.30
N THR A 513 5.93 -2.47 -16.68
CA THR A 513 5.39 -1.28 -16.01
C THR A 513 4.99 -1.58 -14.55
N ALA A 514 4.41 -2.74 -14.28
CA ALA A 514 4.09 -3.17 -12.92
C ALA A 514 5.36 -3.33 -12.06
N THR A 515 6.44 -3.87 -12.62
CA THR A 515 7.74 -4.01 -11.92
C THR A 515 8.35 -2.66 -11.58
N ILE A 516 8.24 -1.68 -12.47
CA ILE A 516 8.71 -0.31 -12.22
C ILE A 516 7.91 0.34 -11.10
N LEU A 517 6.58 0.15 -11.07
CA LEU A 517 5.72 0.61 -9.97
C LEU A 517 6.08 -0.02 -8.63
N ILE A 518 6.53 -1.28 -8.63
CA ILE A 518 6.99 -1.96 -7.40
C ILE A 518 8.32 -1.39 -6.94
N TRP A 519 9.22 -1.07 -7.87
CA TRP A 519 10.58 -0.63 -7.56
C TRP A 519 10.65 0.84 -7.17
N LEU A 520 10.01 1.73 -7.94
CA LEU A 520 10.05 3.19 -7.75
C LEU A 520 8.79 3.75 -7.06
N GLY A 521 7.71 2.97 -6.97
CA GLY A 521 6.47 3.41 -6.32
C GLY A 521 6.58 3.40 -4.80
N THR A 522 5.97 4.38 -4.16
CA THR A 522 5.86 4.51 -2.71
C THR A 522 4.43 4.19 -2.23
N GLY A 523 4.28 3.73 -1.00
CA GLY A 523 3.00 3.54 -0.33
C GLY A 523 1.93 2.82 -1.17
N PRO A 524 0.76 3.45 -1.42
CA PRO A 524 -0.35 2.87 -2.17
C PRO A 524 0.00 2.50 -3.62
N VAL A 525 0.90 3.24 -4.29
CA VAL A 525 1.33 3.00 -5.66
C VAL A 525 2.09 1.68 -5.78
N LYS A 526 2.96 1.36 -4.81
CA LYS A 526 3.65 0.07 -4.73
C LYS A 526 2.68 -1.10 -4.54
N GLY A 527 1.68 -0.93 -3.66
CA GLY A 527 0.61 -1.93 -3.45
C GLY A 527 -0.18 -2.21 -4.73
N PHE A 528 -0.50 -1.16 -5.50
CA PHE A 528 -1.11 -1.28 -6.83
C PHE A 528 -0.22 -2.10 -7.78
N GLY A 529 1.08 -1.77 -7.87
CA GLY A 529 2.05 -2.49 -8.73
C GLY A 529 2.14 -3.98 -8.39
N ILE A 530 2.19 -4.34 -7.11
CA ILE A 530 2.21 -5.74 -6.64
C ILE A 530 0.94 -6.48 -7.06
N THR A 531 -0.24 -5.89 -6.82
CA THR A 531 -1.53 -6.48 -7.19
C THR A 531 -1.63 -6.69 -8.69
N LEU A 532 -1.20 -5.70 -9.47
CA LEU A 532 -1.18 -5.77 -10.93
C LEU A 532 -0.24 -6.86 -11.45
N ALA A 533 1.00 -6.94 -10.95
CA ALA A 533 1.97 -7.95 -11.37
C ALA A 533 1.48 -9.38 -11.09
N ILE A 534 0.95 -9.62 -9.88
CA ILE A 534 0.35 -10.91 -9.52
C ILE A 534 -0.86 -11.20 -10.42
N GLY A 535 -1.73 -10.20 -10.66
CA GLY A 535 -2.89 -10.31 -11.53
C GLY A 535 -2.54 -10.71 -12.95
N ILE A 536 -1.50 -10.13 -13.53
CA ILE A 536 -1.00 -10.46 -14.87
C ILE A 536 -0.46 -11.89 -14.93
N ILE A 537 0.41 -12.28 -13.99
CA ILE A 537 1.00 -13.61 -13.96
C ILE A 537 -0.08 -14.70 -13.82
N THR A 538 -1.01 -14.49 -12.90
CA THR A 538 -2.11 -15.45 -12.67
C THR A 538 -3.11 -15.46 -13.81
N SER A 539 -3.39 -14.32 -14.47
CA SER A 539 -4.30 -14.27 -15.63
C SER A 539 -3.75 -15.04 -16.84
N VAL A 540 -2.45 -14.88 -17.13
CA VAL A 540 -1.78 -15.65 -18.18
C VAL A 540 -1.84 -17.15 -17.87
N PHE A 541 -1.57 -17.53 -16.63
CA PHE A 541 -1.70 -18.94 -16.20
C PHE A 541 -3.13 -19.46 -16.37
N CYS A 542 -4.14 -18.72 -15.93
CA CYS A 542 -5.54 -19.11 -16.04
C CYS A 542 -5.99 -19.20 -17.49
N ALA A 543 -5.61 -18.26 -18.35
CA ALA A 543 -5.98 -18.27 -19.76
C ALA A 543 -5.31 -19.41 -20.53
N LEU A 544 -4.02 -19.70 -20.30
CA LEU A 544 -3.29 -20.73 -21.05
C LEU A 544 -3.48 -22.14 -20.50
N PHE A 545 -3.68 -22.29 -19.20
CA PHE A 545 -3.77 -23.60 -18.55
C PHE A 545 -5.21 -23.98 -18.18
N ILE A 546 -5.92 -23.16 -17.42
CA ILE A 546 -7.25 -23.47 -16.88
C ILE A 546 -8.31 -23.39 -17.99
N SER A 547 -8.33 -22.31 -18.77
CA SER A 547 -9.26 -22.14 -19.88
C SER A 547 -9.10 -23.26 -20.91
N ARG A 548 -7.86 -23.64 -21.25
CA ARG A 548 -7.59 -24.79 -22.14
C ARG A 548 -8.09 -26.11 -21.58
N LEU A 549 -7.91 -26.35 -20.28
CA LEU A 549 -8.43 -27.55 -19.60
C LEU A 549 -9.95 -27.61 -19.69
N LEU A 550 -10.65 -26.52 -19.38
CA LEU A 550 -12.10 -26.43 -19.38
C LEU A 550 -12.68 -26.61 -20.79
N LEU A 551 -12.07 -25.98 -21.81
CA LEU A 551 -12.46 -26.20 -23.21
C LEU A 551 -12.32 -27.67 -23.65
N ASN A 552 -11.21 -28.32 -23.26
CA ASN A 552 -11.00 -29.74 -23.58
C ASN A 552 -12.02 -30.65 -22.87
N ILE A 553 -12.42 -30.31 -21.63
CA ILE A 553 -13.49 -31.04 -20.93
C ILE A 553 -14.83 -30.88 -21.67
N LEU A 554 -15.18 -29.64 -22.08
CA LEU A 554 -16.43 -29.40 -22.83
C LEU A 554 -16.46 -30.16 -24.17
N LEU A 555 -15.34 -30.23 -24.91
CA LEU A 555 -15.20 -31.02 -26.13
C LEU A 555 -15.45 -32.51 -25.86
N GLN A 556 -14.87 -33.08 -24.80
CA GLN A 556 -15.05 -34.47 -24.40
C GLN A 556 -16.49 -34.78 -23.93
N LEU A 557 -17.23 -33.79 -23.45
CA LEU A 557 -18.66 -33.87 -23.12
C LEU A 557 -19.55 -33.70 -24.34
N GLY A 558 -18.99 -33.56 -25.55
CA GLY A 558 -19.75 -33.50 -26.80
C GLY A 558 -20.30 -32.11 -27.15
N VAL A 559 -19.86 -31.05 -26.44
CA VAL A 559 -20.27 -29.68 -26.76
C VAL A 559 -19.48 -29.19 -27.97
N GLN A 560 -20.07 -29.31 -29.16
CA GLN A 560 -19.41 -28.86 -30.41
C GLN A 560 -19.54 -27.36 -30.68
N ASN A 561 -20.58 -26.69 -30.16
CA ASN A 561 -20.81 -25.26 -30.29
C ASN A 561 -20.08 -24.45 -29.20
N LEU A 562 -18.77 -24.60 -29.10
CA LEU A 562 -17.92 -23.96 -28.09
C LEU A 562 -17.95 -22.42 -28.16
N ILE A 563 -17.92 -21.91 -29.38
CA ILE A 563 -17.94 -20.49 -29.67
C ILE A 563 -19.07 -20.25 -30.64
N SER A 564 -19.90 -19.24 -30.38
CA SER A 564 -20.97 -18.90 -31.29
C SER A 564 -20.39 -18.62 -32.68
N LEU A 565 -20.48 -19.63 -33.54
CA LEU A 565 -20.39 -19.45 -34.97
C LEU A 565 -21.73 -18.81 -35.40
N ALA A 566 -22.11 -17.67 -34.77
CA ALA A 566 -23.32 -16.96 -35.10
C ALA A 566 -23.31 -16.73 -36.61
N LYS A 567 -24.08 -17.57 -37.30
CA LYS A 567 -24.38 -17.50 -38.72
C LYS A 567 -23.16 -17.13 -39.55
N ILE A 568 -22.31 -18.12 -39.82
CA ILE A 568 -21.45 -18.12 -41.02
C ILE A 568 -22.37 -18.30 -42.23
N GLU A 569 -23.53 -17.66 -42.23
CA GLU A 569 -24.28 -17.42 -43.41
C GLU A 569 -23.62 -16.27 -44.14
N LYS A 570 -22.94 -16.66 -45.26
CA LYS A 570 -22.59 -15.73 -46.35
C LYS A 570 -22.39 -14.30 -45.89
N GLN A 571 -21.36 -14.08 -45.07
CA GLN A 571 -20.93 -12.73 -44.83
C GLN A 571 -20.41 -12.24 -46.20
N LYS A 572 -21.28 -11.54 -46.95
CA LYS A 572 -20.83 -10.67 -48.02
C LYS A 572 -19.52 -10.04 -47.54
N GLN A 573 -18.45 -10.11 -48.36
CA GLN A 573 -17.19 -9.47 -48.03
C GLN A 573 -17.54 -8.12 -47.41
N LYS A 574 -17.36 -7.98 -46.11
CA LYS A 574 -17.50 -6.66 -45.45
C LYS A 574 -16.53 -5.78 -46.20
N ALA A 575 -17.01 -4.64 -46.72
CA ALA A 575 -16.14 -3.67 -47.34
C ALA A 575 -14.99 -3.38 -46.38
N GLU A 576 -13.77 -3.61 -46.82
CA GLU A 576 -12.57 -3.27 -46.04
C GLU A 576 -12.63 -1.76 -45.74
N ILE A 577 -12.51 -1.39 -44.48
CA ILE A 577 -12.46 0.00 -44.07
C ILE A 577 -11.09 0.53 -44.47
N ASP A 578 -11.05 1.55 -45.33
CA ASP A 578 -9.80 2.19 -45.73
C ASP A 578 -9.29 3.19 -44.68
N PHE A 579 -8.60 2.68 -43.65
CA PHE A 579 -8.01 3.48 -42.59
C PHE A 579 -6.92 4.43 -43.09
N HIS A 580 -6.31 4.12 -44.24
CA HIS A 580 -5.28 4.96 -44.81
C HIS A 580 -5.80 6.32 -45.28
N LYS A 581 -7.06 6.38 -45.72
CA LYS A 581 -7.72 7.61 -46.13
C LYS A 581 -7.91 8.59 -44.96
N PHE A 582 -8.15 8.07 -43.78
CA PHE A 582 -8.43 8.86 -42.57
C PHE A 582 -7.16 9.16 -41.73
N ARG A 583 -5.98 8.63 -42.09
CA ARG A 583 -4.76 8.76 -41.26
C ARG A 583 -4.36 10.21 -40.97
N ILE A 584 -4.35 11.10 -42.02
CA ILE A 584 -3.92 12.48 -41.86
C ILE A 584 -4.93 13.30 -41.02
N PRO A 585 -6.24 13.29 -41.35
CA PRO A 585 -7.21 14.03 -40.51
C PRO A 585 -7.26 13.48 -39.07
N ALA A 586 -7.19 12.17 -38.86
CA ALA A 586 -7.17 11.60 -37.52
C ALA A 586 -5.92 12.02 -36.73
N PHE A 587 -4.75 12.01 -37.36
CA PHE A 587 -3.50 12.48 -36.76
C PHE A 587 -3.58 13.97 -36.39
N LEU A 588 -4.03 14.84 -37.30
CA LEU A 588 -4.14 16.27 -37.06
C LEU A 588 -5.13 16.60 -35.93
N VAL A 589 -6.30 15.95 -35.93
CA VAL A 589 -7.32 16.16 -34.88
C VAL A 589 -6.78 15.70 -33.51
N SER A 590 -6.17 14.54 -33.42
CA SER A 590 -5.66 14.02 -32.15
C SER A 590 -4.54 14.88 -31.57
N TRP A 591 -3.57 15.32 -32.40
CA TRP A 591 -2.51 16.22 -31.95
C TRP A 591 -3.01 17.63 -31.64
N PHE A 592 -4.09 18.09 -32.31
CA PHE A 592 -4.76 19.33 -31.92
C PHE A 592 -5.37 19.21 -30.51
N ILE A 593 -6.03 18.09 -30.18
CA ILE A 593 -6.56 17.84 -28.84
C ILE A 593 -5.41 17.81 -27.81
N VAL A 594 -4.30 17.14 -28.12
CA VAL A 594 -3.09 17.16 -27.27
C VAL A 594 -2.61 18.59 -27.02
N LEU A 595 -2.56 19.43 -28.08
CA LEU A 595 -2.15 20.83 -27.94
C LEU A 595 -3.09 21.62 -27.04
N VAL A 596 -4.40 21.44 -27.17
CA VAL A 596 -5.40 22.08 -26.30
C VAL A 596 -5.23 21.59 -24.83
N GLY A 597 -4.97 20.29 -24.62
CA GLY A 597 -4.67 19.74 -23.31
C GLY A 597 -3.39 20.33 -22.69
N CYS A 598 -2.32 20.41 -23.46
CA CYS A 598 -1.06 21.03 -23.02
C CYS A 598 -1.24 22.53 -22.69
N LEU A 599 -2.09 23.23 -23.45
CA LEU A 599 -2.44 24.63 -23.16
C LEU A 599 -3.23 24.75 -21.83
N ALA A 600 -4.16 23.83 -21.55
CA ALA A 600 -4.88 23.78 -20.28
C ALA A 600 -3.92 23.55 -19.11
N ILE A 601 -2.98 22.62 -19.23
CA ILE A 601 -1.91 22.38 -18.26
C ILE A 601 -1.07 23.64 -18.03
N TYR A 602 -0.69 24.36 -19.11
CA TYR A 602 0.10 25.57 -18.98
C TYR A 602 -0.64 26.72 -18.30
N ILE A 603 -1.95 26.84 -18.52
CA ILE A 603 -2.79 27.89 -17.90
C ILE A 603 -2.97 27.65 -16.41
N GLN A 604 -3.18 26.40 -16.00
CA GLN A 604 -3.49 26.03 -14.61
C GLN A 604 -2.25 25.80 -13.73
N LYS A 605 -1.08 25.59 -14.33
CA LYS A 605 0.22 25.44 -13.65
C LYS A 605 0.16 24.74 -12.28
N ASP A 606 0.17 25.56 -11.20
CA ASP A 606 0.34 25.06 -9.82
C ASP A 606 -0.94 24.46 -9.23
N GLN A 607 -2.11 24.72 -9.82
CA GLN A 607 -3.39 24.14 -9.36
C GLN A 607 -3.57 22.66 -9.77
N ILE A 608 -2.76 22.17 -10.69
CA ILE A 608 -2.84 20.79 -11.21
C ILE A 608 -2.22 19.80 -10.25
N LEU A 609 -1.25 20.23 -9.42
CA LEU A 609 -0.50 19.34 -8.55
C LEU A 609 -1.21 19.20 -7.22
N GLY A 610 -1.54 17.96 -6.84
CA GLY A 610 -1.96 17.62 -5.49
C GLY A 610 -0.79 17.71 -4.48
N ILE A 611 -1.12 17.58 -3.20
CA ILE A 611 -0.13 17.70 -2.12
C ILE A 611 1.02 16.70 -2.22
N ASP A 612 0.81 15.53 -2.84
CA ASP A 612 1.86 14.53 -3.07
C ASP A 612 3.06 15.11 -3.84
N PHE A 613 2.81 16.07 -4.75
CA PHE A 613 3.81 16.68 -5.61
C PHE A 613 4.17 18.14 -5.26
N ARG A 614 3.33 18.80 -4.46
CA ARG A 614 3.53 20.17 -4.02
C ARG A 614 4.06 20.24 -2.59
N GLY A 615 3.69 19.29 -1.76
CA GLY A 615 3.80 19.37 -0.31
C GLY A 615 2.67 20.22 0.27
N GLY A 616 2.52 20.17 1.58
CA GLY A 616 1.48 20.90 2.29
C GLY A 616 0.52 20.00 3.06
N GLU A 617 -0.64 20.53 3.35
CA GLU A 617 -1.68 19.89 4.14
C GLU A 617 -3.01 19.86 3.37
N GLU A 618 -3.69 18.72 3.37
CA GLU A 618 -4.99 18.52 2.75
C GLU A 618 -6.01 18.08 3.80
N ILE A 619 -7.13 18.78 3.89
CA ILE A 619 -8.30 18.34 4.66
C ILE A 619 -9.42 17.95 3.70
N VAL A 620 -10.02 16.79 3.96
CA VAL A 620 -11.27 16.36 3.33
C VAL A 620 -12.39 16.63 4.33
N ALA A 621 -13.36 17.45 3.93
CA ALA A 621 -14.49 17.84 4.77
C ALA A 621 -15.84 17.49 4.14
N SER A 622 -16.75 16.97 4.96
CA SER A 622 -18.17 16.88 4.62
C SER A 622 -18.90 18.18 4.99
N PHE A 623 -20.00 18.45 4.33
CA PHE A 623 -20.80 19.66 4.54
C PHE A 623 -22.30 19.37 4.44
N SER A 624 -23.09 20.19 5.13
CA SER A 624 -24.55 20.12 5.09
C SER A 624 -25.12 20.95 3.92
N GLU A 625 -24.46 22.06 3.55
CA GLU A 625 -24.84 22.94 2.45
C GLU A 625 -23.62 23.27 1.60
N GLU A 626 -23.81 23.21 0.26
CA GLU A 626 -22.74 23.47 -0.70
C GLU A 626 -22.51 24.97 -0.87
N ILE A 627 -21.27 25.42 -0.68
CA ILE A 627 -20.85 26.80 -0.89
C ILE A 627 -20.35 26.94 -2.34
N ALA A 628 -20.70 27.98 -3.04
CA ALA A 628 -20.19 28.21 -4.39
C ALA A 628 -18.65 28.41 -4.38
N SER A 629 -17.92 27.77 -5.31
CA SER A 629 -16.46 27.93 -5.42
C SER A 629 -16.01 29.39 -5.51
N SER A 630 -16.79 30.23 -6.17
CA SER A 630 -16.53 31.68 -6.26
C SER A 630 -16.59 32.42 -4.92
N GLU A 631 -17.42 31.96 -3.97
CA GLU A 631 -17.52 32.53 -2.64
C GLU A 631 -16.34 32.11 -1.76
N LEU A 632 -15.90 30.86 -1.89
CA LEU A 632 -14.69 30.38 -1.24
C LEU A 632 -13.44 31.11 -1.74
N ASP A 633 -13.35 31.36 -3.06
CA ASP A 633 -12.27 32.16 -3.65
C ASP A 633 -12.19 33.58 -3.09
N VAL A 634 -13.34 34.22 -2.89
CA VAL A 634 -13.40 35.56 -2.28
C VAL A 634 -12.98 35.50 -0.82
N LEU A 635 -13.50 34.54 -0.05
CA LEU A 635 -13.19 34.36 1.36
C LEU A 635 -11.69 34.18 1.60
N PHE A 636 -11.04 33.29 0.85
CA PHE A 636 -9.62 33.03 1.01
C PHE A 636 -8.72 34.15 0.49
N LYS A 637 -9.14 34.89 -0.54
CA LYS A 637 -8.40 36.10 -1.03
C LYS A 637 -8.46 37.26 -0.04
N GLU A 638 -9.54 37.40 0.71
CA GLU A 638 -9.69 38.43 1.73
C GLU A 638 -9.00 38.08 3.04
N SER A 639 -8.81 36.81 3.33
CA SER A 639 -8.17 36.31 4.54
C SER A 639 -6.65 36.17 4.36
N GLN A 640 -5.86 37.00 5.03
CA GLN A 640 -4.39 36.85 5.06
C GLN A 640 -3.89 35.77 6.02
N ALA A 641 -4.78 35.18 6.84
CA ALA A 641 -4.41 34.27 7.92
C ALA A 641 -4.18 32.81 7.47
N THR A 642 -4.69 32.45 6.30
CA THR A 642 -4.67 31.04 5.83
C THR A 642 -3.60 30.75 4.77
N GLY A 643 -2.86 31.77 4.30
CA GLY A 643 -1.92 31.62 3.19
C GLY A 643 -2.64 31.30 1.87
N GLU A 644 -1.96 30.59 0.96
CA GLU A 644 -2.54 30.14 -0.31
C GLU A 644 -3.38 28.89 -0.08
N VAL A 645 -4.70 29.00 -0.20
CA VAL A 645 -5.66 27.90 -0.09
C VAL A 645 -6.18 27.53 -1.47
N GLN A 646 -6.06 26.24 -1.80
CA GLN A 646 -6.74 25.65 -2.96
C GLN A 646 -7.91 24.80 -2.47
N HIS A 647 -9.02 24.85 -3.17
CA HIS A 647 -10.20 24.06 -2.85
C HIS A 647 -10.76 23.38 -4.09
N VAL A 648 -11.24 22.13 -3.91
CA VAL A 648 -11.83 21.33 -4.98
C VAL A 648 -12.99 20.54 -4.41
N TYR A 649 -14.11 20.52 -5.10
CA TYR A 649 -15.21 19.62 -4.78
C TYR A 649 -14.96 18.26 -5.43
N ARG A 650 -15.00 17.18 -4.63
CA ARG A 650 -14.97 15.79 -5.12
C ARG A 650 -16.34 15.16 -4.95
N SER A 651 -16.89 14.61 -6.02
CA SER A 651 -18.15 13.88 -5.98
C SER A 651 -17.91 12.43 -5.60
N GLU A 652 -18.63 11.92 -4.60
CA GLU A 652 -18.64 10.52 -4.21
C GLU A 652 -20.04 9.95 -4.45
N ILE A 653 -20.12 8.91 -5.29
CA ILE A 653 -21.36 8.15 -5.51
C ILE A 653 -21.25 6.88 -4.65
N GLY A 654 -21.64 6.99 -3.38
CA GLY A 654 -21.72 5.85 -2.47
C GLY A 654 -23.13 5.72 -1.92
N SER A 655 -23.61 4.52 -1.63
CA SER A 655 -24.87 4.22 -0.92
C SER A 655 -26.16 4.88 -1.45
N GLY A 656 -26.22 5.21 -2.77
CA GLY A 656 -27.46 5.72 -3.40
C GLY A 656 -27.71 7.22 -3.31
N GLU A 657 -26.91 7.96 -2.57
CA GLU A 657 -26.91 9.43 -2.56
C GLU A 657 -25.58 9.96 -3.09
N GLN A 658 -25.63 10.95 -3.97
CA GLN A 658 -24.47 11.73 -4.39
C GLN A 658 -24.02 12.59 -3.21
N SER A 659 -22.95 12.22 -2.55
CA SER A 659 -22.31 13.09 -1.57
C SER A 659 -21.14 13.81 -2.23
N LYS A 660 -21.07 15.13 -2.06
CA LYS A 660 -19.90 15.91 -2.41
C LYS A 660 -19.07 16.13 -1.17
N LYS A 661 -17.74 16.11 -1.32
CA LYS A 661 -16.79 16.46 -0.27
C LYS A 661 -16.00 17.69 -0.71
N LEU A 662 -15.70 18.57 0.22
CA LEU A 662 -14.79 19.69 -0.02
C LEU A 662 -13.38 19.26 0.38
N VAL A 663 -12.45 19.41 -0.54
CA VAL A 663 -11.02 19.18 -0.31
C VAL A 663 -10.32 20.53 -0.26
N LEU A 664 -9.70 20.84 0.87
CA LEU A 664 -8.90 22.05 1.07
C LEU A 664 -7.43 21.69 1.10
N GLN A 665 -6.61 22.36 0.32
CA GLN A 665 -5.15 22.21 0.31
C GLN A 665 -4.51 23.53 0.70
N THR A 666 -3.61 23.46 1.69
CA THR A 666 -2.93 24.62 2.29
C THR A 666 -1.45 24.34 2.51
N GLU A 667 -0.72 25.35 2.93
CA GLU A 667 0.58 25.16 3.55
C GLU A 667 0.43 24.41 4.89
N LEU A 668 1.51 23.78 5.34
CA LEU A 668 1.55 23.00 6.59
C LEU A 668 1.02 23.80 7.79
N GLY A 669 0.09 23.22 8.53
CA GLY A 669 -0.48 23.80 9.76
C GLY A 669 -1.64 24.77 9.55
N ASN A 670 -2.03 25.10 8.31
CA ASN A 670 -3.04 26.10 8.02
C ASN A 670 -4.43 25.51 7.65
N SER A 671 -4.53 24.23 7.44
CA SER A 671 -5.76 23.61 6.92
C SER A 671 -6.94 23.68 7.89
N ARG A 672 -6.70 23.48 9.18
CA ARG A 672 -7.73 23.63 10.22
C ARG A 672 -8.18 25.07 10.37
N THR A 673 -7.24 26.03 10.28
CA THR A 673 -7.56 27.46 10.30
C THR A 673 -8.44 27.84 9.11
N ALA A 674 -8.19 27.27 7.93
CA ALA A 674 -9.02 27.46 6.75
C ALA A 674 -10.44 26.86 6.94
N LEU A 675 -10.53 25.66 7.53
CA LEU A 675 -11.81 25.02 7.83
C LEU A 675 -12.63 25.83 8.86
N ASP A 676 -11.98 26.32 9.93
CA ASP A 676 -12.61 27.16 10.95
C ASP A 676 -13.07 28.52 10.38
N LEU A 677 -12.31 29.05 9.42
CA LEU A 677 -12.71 30.28 8.71
C LEU A 677 -13.99 30.06 7.89
N ILE A 678 -14.10 28.94 7.18
CA ILE A 678 -15.33 28.58 6.45
C ILE A 678 -16.50 28.43 7.43
N ASN A 679 -16.33 27.66 8.50
CA ASN A 679 -17.38 27.44 9.50
C ASN A 679 -17.85 28.74 10.19
N SER A 680 -16.93 29.68 10.40
CA SER A 680 -17.27 30.98 10.96
C SER A 680 -18.00 31.90 9.98
N SER A 681 -17.66 31.82 8.67
CA SER A 681 -18.26 32.64 7.60
C SER A 681 -19.56 32.05 7.07
N PHE A 682 -19.68 30.73 7.05
CA PHE A 682 -20.84 29.98 6.55
C PHE A 682 -21.28 28.92 7.58
N PRO A 683 -21.93 29.33 8.70
CA PRO A 683 -22.31 28.40 9.78
C PRO A 683 -23.26 27.28 9.31
N ASP A 684 -24.11 27.55 8.32
CA ASP A 684 -25.09 26.60 7.79
C ASP A 684 -24.43 25.46 6.99
N ALA A 685 -23.22 25.67 6.51
CA ALA A 685 -22.46 24.65 5.82
C ALA A 685 -21.99 23.53 6.75
N ASN A 686 -21.79 23.80 8.05
CA ASN A 686 -21.43 22.81 9.11
C ASN A 686 -20.34 21.85 8.63
N MET A 687 -19.17 22.39 8.22
CA MET A 687 -18.07 21.60 7.71
C MET A 687 -17.47 20.71 8.79
N GLN A 688 -17.33 19.41 8.50
CA GLN A 688 -16.74 18.42 9.40
C GLN A 688 -15.51 17.77 8.76
N GLU A 689 -14.40 17.79 9.49
CA GLU A 689 -13.17 17.12 9.07
C GLU A 689 -13.35 15.59 9.06
N GLU A 690 -13.15 14.96 7.92
CA GLU A 690 -13.20 13.50 7.73
C GLU A 690 -11.85 12.87 7.45
N GLY A 691 -10.92 13.64 6.92
CA GLY A 691 -9.57 13.17 6.67
C GLY A 691 -8.56 14.31 6.65
N LEU A 692 -7.35 14.02 7.09
CA LEU A 692 -6.22 14.94 7.10
C LEU A 692 -5.00 14.24 6.49
N SER A 693 -4.36 14.90 5.53
CA SER A 693 -3.11 14.46 4.95
C SER A 693 -2.08 15.58 5.02
N ASN A 694 -0.86 15.25 5.42
CA ASN A 694 0.22 16.21 5.58
C ASN A 694 1.48 15.62 4.96
N ILE A 695 2.10 16.33 4.02
CA ILE A 695 3.28 15.89 3.30
C ILE A 695 4.35 16.98 3.34
N GLY A 696 5.49 16.65 3.92
CA GLY A 696 6.65 17.53 3.95
C GLY A 696 7.24 17.79 2.56
N ALA A 697 7.88 18.93 2.37
CA ALA A 697 8.44 19.34 1.09
C ALA A 697 9.56 18.40 0.57
N SER A 698 10.34 17.80 1.46
CA SER A 698 11.38 16.82 1.11
C SER A 698 10.76 15.56 0.48
N VAL A 699 9.74 15.01 1.13
CA VAL A 699 9.01 13.81 0.67
C VAL A 699 8.31 14.08 -0.67
N SER A 700 7.67 15.24 -0.80
CA SER A 700 7.00 15.65 -2.04
C SER A 700 7.96 15.73 -3.23
N ASN A 701 9.18 16.28 -3.02
CA ASN A 701 10.19 16.33 -4.07
C ASN A 701 10.72 14.93 -4.45
N GLU A 702 10.85 14.02 -3.49
CA GLU A 702 11.23 12.63 -3.75
C GLU A 702 10.16 11.94 -4.61
N ILE A 703 8.90 12.00 -4.20
CA ILE A 703 7.77 11.44 -4.96
C ILE A 703 7.72 11.98 -6.39
N LYS A 704 7.95 13.29 -6.57
CA LYS A 704 7.97 13.93 -7.89
C LYS A 704 9.09 13.41 -8.78
N ASN A 705 10.30 13.27 -8.23
CA ASN A 705 11.45 12.76 -8.98
C ASN A 705 11.25 11.29 -9.36
N ASP A 706 10.76 10.47 -8.46
CA ASP A 706 10.48 9.06 -8.70
C ASP A 706 9.36 8.87 -9.72
N ALA A 707 8.35 9.74 -9.70
CA ALA A 707 7.29 9.74 -10.70
C ALA A 707 7.82 9.99 -12.12
N ILE A 708 8.64 11.04 -12.29
CA ILE A 708 9.25 11.37 -13.59
C ILE A 708 10.18 10.24 -14.04
N LEU A 709 11.03 9.75 -13.14
CA LEU A 709 11.96 8.66 -13.41
C LEU A 709 11.21 7.38 -13.84
N SER A 710 10.12 7.05 -13.15
CA SER A 710 9.28 5.88 -13.45
C SER A 710 8.75 5.90 -14.89
N VAL A 711 8.23 7.04 -15.34
CA VAL A 711 7.71 7.19 -16.71
C VAL A 711 8.84 7.05 -17.75
N ILE A 712 9.98 7.69 -17.49
CA ILE A 712 11.15 7.62 -18.41
C ILE A 712 11.67 6.18 -18.50
N VAL A 713 11.85 5.51 -17.36
CA VAL A 713 12.34 4.12 -17.31
C VAL A 713 11.34 3.16 -17.95
N ALA A 714 10.03 3.38 -17.78
CA ALA A 714 8.99 2.59 -18.43
C ALA A 714 9.05 2.72 -19.96
N LEU A 715 9.07 3.94 -20.48
CA LEU A 715 9.16 4.19 -21.92
C LEU A 715 10.44 3.60 -22.51
N PHE A 716 11.58 3.74 -21.84
CA PHE A 716 12.84 3.16 -22.27
C PHE A 716 12.82 1.62 -22.22
N GLY A 717 12.34 1.03 -21.12
CA GLY A 717 12.24 -0.43 -20.99
C GLY A 717 11.36 -1.06 -22.07
N ILE A 718 10.26 -0.39 -22.41
CA ILE A 718 9.36 -0.83 -23.48
C ILE A 718 10.00 -0.64 -24.87
N LEU A 719 10.62 0.51 -25.13
CA LEU A 719 11.36 0.75 -26.37
C LEU A 719 12.39 -0.37 -26.60
N PHE A 720 13.18 -0.67 -25.56
CA PHE A 720 14.18 -1.72 -25.60
C PHE A 720 13.56 -3.09 -25.88
N TYR A 721 12.50 -3.45 -25.12
CA TYR A 721 11.82 -4.74 -25.31
C TYR A 721 11.26 -4.91 -26.72
N VAL A 722 10.52 -3.90 -27.22
CA VAL A 722 9.90 -3.96 -28.56
C VAL A 722 10.98 -3.95 -29.67
N ALA A 723 12.05 -3.18 -29.50
CA ALA A 723 13.17 -3.15 -30.48
C ALA A 723 13.88 -4.50 -30.58
N VAL A 724 14.07 -5.20 -29.45
CA VAL A 724 14.70 -6.54 -29.43
C VAL A 724 13.76 -7.62 -29.96
N ARG A 725 12.46 -7.52 -29.64
CA ARG A 725 11.47 -8.56 -29.96
C ARG A 725 10.95 -8.48 -31.39
N PHE A 726 10.81 -7.27 -31.91
CA PHE A 726 10.30 -7.02 -33.27
C PHE A 726 11.39 -6.38 -34.16
N GLU A 727 11.44 -5.06 -34.18
CA GLU A 727 12.41 -4.27 -34.97
C GLU A 727 12.26 -2.80 -34.53
N MET A 728 13.25 -1.97 -34.79
CA MET A 728 13.27 -0.58 -34.35
C MET A 728 12.09 0.27 -34.88
N GLY A 729 11.64 0.01 -36.12
CA GLY A 729 10.49 0.73 -36.69
C GLY A 729 9.19 0.52 -35.93
N TYR A 730 8.94 -0.71 -35.44
CA TYR A 730 7.82 -1.01 -34.58
C TYR A 730 7.97 -0.35 -33.18
N ALA A 731 9.20 -0.35 -32.65
CA ALA A 731 9.47 0.22 -31.34
C ALA A 731 9.23 1.74 -31.31
N ILE A 732 9.72 2.46 -32.34
CA ILE A 732 9.50 3.91 -32.46
C ILE A 732 8.01 4.21 -32.64
N GLY A 733 7.31 3.45 -33.48
CA GLY A 733 5.85 3.59 -33.64
C GLY A 733 5.09 3.44 -32.34
N ALA A 734 5.44 2.41 -31.55
CA ALA A 734 4.84 2.16 -30.25
C ALA A 734 5.10 3.29 -29.24
N VAL A 735 6.35 3.73 -29.10
CA VAL A 735 6.72 4.77 -28.11
C VAL A 735 6.09 6.12 -28.46
N VAL A 736 6.07 6.53 -29.74
CA VAL A 736 5.43 7.79 -30.14
C VAL A 736 3.91 7.73 -29.89
N ALA A 737 3.27 6.58 -30.16
CA ALA A 737 1.85 6.39 -29.82
C ALA A 737 1.61 6.49 -28.30
N THR A 738 2.48 5.89 -27.50
CA THR A 738 2.36 5.93 -26.03
C THR A 738 2.56 7.34 -25.48
N ILE A 739 3.54 8.09 -25.98
CA ILE A 739 3.75 9.50 -25.59
C ILE A 739 2.52 10.34 -25.95
N HIS A 740 1.97 10.14 -27.14
CA HIS A 740 0.73 10.79 -27.57
C HIS A 740 -0.42 10.47 -26.59
N ASP A 741 -0.58 9.21 -26.19
CA ASP A 741 -1.66 8.77 -25.32
C ASP A 741 -1.51 9.35 -23.90
N ILE A 742 -0.30 9.41 -23.36
CA ILE A 742 -0.02 10.05 -22.06
C ILE A 742 -0.40 11.53 -22.12
N LEU A 743 0.10 12.27 -23.12
CA LEU A 743 -0.15 13.70 -23.25
C LEU A 743 -1.65 14.00 -23.44
N MET A 744 -2.32 13.21 -24.27
CA MET A 744 -3.76 13.34 -24.52
C MET A 744 -4.57 13.06 -23.26
N THR A 745 -4.22 12.00 -22.53
CA THR A 745 -4.95 11.60 -21.32
C THR A 745 -4.78 12.61 -20.20
N VAL A 746 -3.54 13.03 -19.91
CA VAL A 746 -3.27 14.05 -18.89
C VAL A 746 -3.90 15.40 -19.28
N GLY A 747 -3.78 15.80 -20.55
CA GLY A 747 -4.37 17.04 -21.04
C GLY A 747 -5.89 17.07 -20.94
N LEU A 748 -6.56 15.97 -21.28
CA LEU A 748 -8.02 15.85 -21.18
C LEU A 748 -8.46 15.78 -19.71
N PHE A 749 -7.71 15.11 -18.84
CA PHE A 749 -8.03 15.05 -17.42
C PHE A 749 -8.05 16.46 -16.80
N VAL A 750 -7.01 17.25 -17.03
CA VAL A 750 -6.94 18.64 -16.57
C VAL A 750 -8.04 19.49 -17.18
N LEU A 751 -8.31 19.35 -18.48
CA LEU A 751 -9.33 20.11 -19.19
C LEU A 751 -10.74 19.79 -18.64
N PHE A 752 -11.07 18.52 -18.45
CA PHE A 752 -12.38 18.12 -17.92
C PHE A 752 -12.55 18.50 -16.45
N GLY A 753 -11.50 18.39 -15.63
CA GLY A 753 -11.50 18.86 -14.25
C GLY A 753 -11.87 20.34 -14.15
N SER A 754 -11.24 21.18 -14.98
CA SER A 754 -11.51 22.62 -15.04
C SER A 754 -12.90 22.98 -15.55
N ILE A 755 -13.42 22.27 -16.57
CA ILE A 755 -14.73 22.55 -17.16
C ILE A 755 -15.87 22.07 -16.25
N SER A 756 -15.67 20.95 -15.54
CA SER A 756 -16.72 20.32 -14.74
C SER A 756 -16.74 20.76 -13.28
N ASP A 757 -15.82 21.63 -12.87
CA ASP A 757 -15.68 22.09 -11.48
C ASP A 757 -15.62 20.91 -10.48
N GLY A 758 -14.83 19.88 -10.81
CA GLY A 758 -14.65 18.69 -9.99
C GLY A 758 -15.75 17.62 -10.08
N VAL A 759 -16.84 17.84 -10.83
CA VAL A 759 -17.98 16.90 -10.90
C VAL A 759 -17.64 15.62 -11.66
N ILE A 760 -16.87 15.72 -12.75
CA ILE A 760 -16.48 14.58 -13.60
C ILE A 760 -15.18 13.95 -13.11
N CYS A 761 -14.20 14.78 -12.78
CA CYS A 761 -12.91 14.45 -12.22
C CYS A 761 -12.32 15.69 -11.55
N SER A 762 -11.39 15.51 -10.59
CA SER A 762 -10.81 16.64 -9.86
C SER A 762 -9.89 17.53 -10.71
N GLY A 763 -9.27 16.96 -11.75
CA GLY A 763 -8.23 17.63 -12.54
C GLY A 763 -6.89 17.79 -11.82
N GLN A 764 -6.77 17.28 -10.59
CA GLN A 764 -5.55 17.35 -9.77
C GLN A 764 -4.72 16.08 -9.87
N PHE A 765 -3.42 16.25 -10.06
CA PHE A 765 -2.47 15.17 -10.22
C PHE A 765 -1.99 14.68 -8.86
N THR A 766 -2.29 13.43 -8.50
CA THR A 766 -1.90 12.78 -7.24
C THR A 766 -0.99 11.57 -7.49
N ALA A 767 -0.31 11.06 -6.48
CA ALA A 767 0.58 9.89 -6.61
C ALA A 767 -0.13 8.65 -7.20
N PRO A 768 -1.37 8.29 -6.84
CA PRO A 768 -2.10 7.20 -7.50
C PRO A 768 -2.35 7.41 -9.01
N MET A 769 -2.42 8.65 -9.48
CA MET A 769 -2.55 8.95 -10.90
C MET A 769 -1.35 8.48 -11.72
N LEU A 770 -0.14 8.49 -11.13
CA LEU A 770 1.07 7.93 -11.75
C LEU A 770 0.86 6.44 -12.09
N ALA A 771 0.24 5.69 -11.18
CA ALA A 771 -0.07 4.28 -11.43
C ALA A 771 -1.03 4.11 -12.62
N SER A 772 -2.04 4.99 -12.74
CA SER A 772 -2.95 4.99 -13.90
C SER A 772 -2.20 5.27 -15.22
N ILE A 773 -1.30 6.27 -15.24
CA ILE A 773 -0.50 6.59 -16.43
C ILE A 773 0.40 5.42 -16.83
N LEU A 774 1.14 4.84 -15.89
CA LEU A 774 2.02 3.70 -16.19
C LEU A 774 1.22 2.47 -16.64
N MET A 775 0.01 2.31 -16.14
CA MET A 775 -0.88 1.26 -16.60
C MET A 775 -1.40 1.52 -18.02
N ILE A 776 -1.72 2.77 -18.38
CA ILE A 776 -2.09 3.16 -19.74
C ILE A 776 -0.93 2.89 -20.69
N VAL A 777 0.32 3.20 -20.29
CA VAL A 777 1.52 2.87 -21.05
C VAL A 777 1.57 1.37 -21.39
N GLY A 778 1.37 0.50 -20.38
CA GLY A 778 1.33 -0.95 -20.57
C GLY A 778 0.17 -1.41 -21.47
N TYR A 779 -1.02 -0.84 -21.27
CA TYR A 779 -2.23 -1.21 -21.99
C TYR A 779 -2.22 -0.75 -23.47
N SER A 780 -1.82 0.50 -23.74
CA SER A 780 -1.74 1.05 -25.09
C SER A 780 -0.76 0.24 -25.96
N ILE A 781 0.37 -0.16 -25.36
CA ILE A 781 1.36 -0.97 -26.09
C ILE A 781 0.85 -2.40 -26.34
N ASN A 782 0.05 -2.97 -25.42
CA ASN A 782 -0.55 -4.28 -25.62
C ASN A 782 -1.35 -4.32 -26.94
N ASP A 783 -2.25 -3.35 -27.15
CA ASP A 783 -3.05 -3.27 -28.39
C ASP A 783 -2.15 -3.01 -29.63
N THR A 784 -1.14 -2.16 -29.48
CA THR A 784 -0.16 -1.86 -30.55
C THR A 784 0.65 -3.11 -30.96
N ILE A 785 1.12 -3.91 -29.99
CA ILE A 785 1.83 -5.19 -30.27
C ILE A 785 0.95 -6.15 -31.04
N VAL A 786 -0.32 -6.23 -30.72
CA VAL A 786 -1.28 -7.08 -31.40
C VAL A 786 -1.42 -6.70 -32.89
N VAL A 787 -1.52 -5.39 -33.16
CA VAL A 787 -1.56 -4.87 -34.53
C VAL A 787 -0.23 -5.18 -35.25
N PHE A 788 0.89 -4.96 -34.60
CA PHE A 788 2.22 -5.18 -35.16
C PHE A 788 2.52 -6.67 -35.40
N ASP A 789 2.14 -7.55 -34.48
CA ASP A 789 2.27 -9.00 -34.67
C ASP A 789 1.47 -9.47 -35.91
N ARG A 790 0.27 -8.87 -36.11
CA ARG A 790 -0.55 -9.16 -37.28
C ARG A 790 0.05 -8.59 -38.56
N ILE A 791 0.64 -7.41 -38.55
CA ILE A 791 1.35 -6.84 -39.71
C ILE A 791 2.50 -7.78 -40.10
N ARG A 792 3.27 -8.28 -39.14
CA ARG A 792 4.34 -9.25 -39.37
C ARG A 792 3.83 -10.56 -39.95
N GLU A 793 2.77 -11.13 -39.40
CA GLU A 793 2.10 -12.34 -39.92
C GLU A 793 1.61 -12.13 -41.37
N GLU A 794 1.02 -10.98 -41.69
CA GLU A 794 0.54 -10.67 -43.06
C GLU A 794 1.70 -10.41 -44.06
N LEU A 795 2.82 -9.88 -43.58
CA LEU A 795 4.02 -9.77 -44.40
C LEU A 795 4.54 -11.13 -44.88
N GLU A 796 4.53 -12.12 -43.97
CA GLU A 796 4.93 -13.49 -44.30
C GLU A 796 3.92 -14.18 -45.21
N LEU A 797 2.60 -14.04 -44.97
CA LEU A 797 1.53 -14.70 -45.70
C LEU A 797 1.34 -14.14 -47.12
N ASN A 798 1.70 -12.86 -47.36
CA ASN A 798 1.44 -12.18 -48.64
C ASN A 798 2.73 -11.59 -49.24
N PRO A 799 3.66 -12.40 -49.72
CA PRO A 799 4.99 -11.98 -50.11
C PRO A 799 5.05 -10.96 -51.28
N VAL A 800 4.02 -10.81 -52.07
CA VAL A 800 3.97 -9.94 -53.27
C VAL A 800 3.22 -8.62 -53.04
N THR A 801 2.54 -8.49 -51.91
CA THR A 801 1.64 -7.38 -51.62
C THR A 801 2.42 -6.17 -51.04
N GLY A 802 2.14 -4.96 -51.51
CA GLY A 802 2.76 -3.72 -51.00
C GLY A 802 2.43 -3.42 -49.55
N LEU A 803 3.36 -2.79 -48.82
CA LEU A 803 3.30 -2.52 -47.38
C LEU A 803 2.00 -1.82 -46.95
N GLN A 804 1.53 -0.82 -47.70
CA GLN A 804 0.27 -0.11 -47.41
C GLN A 804 -0.95 -1.04 -47.35
N LYS A 805 -1.06 -1.98 -48.30
CA LYS A 805 -2.18 -2.92 -48.42
C LYS A 805 -2.09 -3.98 -47.29
N ILE A 806 -0.86 -4.40 -46.93
CA ILE A 806 -0.64 -5.32 -45.81
C ILE A 806 -1.10 -4.71 -44.49
N ILE A 807 -0.69 -3.47 -44.20
CA ILE A 807 -1.14 -2.75 -42.98
C ILE A 807 -2.68 -2.66 -42.95
N LEU A 808 -3.29 -2.32 -44.10
CA LEU A 808 -4.76 -2.25 -44.21
C LEU A 808 -5.44 -3.59 -43.89
N ILE A 809 -4.93 -4.68 -44.45
CA ILE A 809 -5.44 -6.04 -44.23
C ILE A 809 -5.26 -6.42 -42.75
N ALA A 810 -4.10 -6.17 -42.17
CA ALA A 810 -3.77 -6.49 -40.79
C ALA A 810 -4.73 -5.75 -39.84
N ILE A 811 -4.90 -4.43 -39.95
CA ILE A 811 -5.79 -3.62 -39.13
C ILE A 811 -7.24 -4.13 -39.23
N ASN A 812 -7.78 -4.36 -40.45
CA ASN A 812 -9.14 -4.85 -40.62
C ASN A 812 -9.37 -6.24 -40.00
N ARG A 813 -8.37 -7.10 -39.93
CA ARG A 813 -8.45 -8.42 -39.30
C ARG A 813 -8.42 -8.33 -37.78
N VAL A 814 -7.64 -7.40 -37.21
CA VAL A 814 -7.50 -7.25 -35.75
C VAL A 814 -8.61 -6.36 -35.16
N LEU A 815 -9.20 -5.46 -35.94
CA LEU A 815 -10.15 -4.45 -35.49
C LEU A 815 -11.26 -4.98 -34.56
N SER A 816 -11.91 -6.07 -34.96
CA SER A 816 -12.99 -6.66 -34.14
C SER A 816 -12.50 -7.10 -32.78
N ARG A 817 -11.27 -7.60 -32.70
CA ARG A 817 -10.64 -8.05 -31.48
C ARG A 817 -10.24 -6.86 -30.63
N SER A 818 -9.51 -5.87 -31.15
CA SER A 818 -9.10 -4.65 -30.40
C SER A 818 -10.33 -3.93 -29.81
N ILE A 819 -11.43 -3.82 -30.56
CA ILE A 819 -12.67 -3.22 -30.03
C ILE A 819 -13.26 -4.07 -28.88
N LEU A 820 -13.27 -5.41 -29.00
CA LEU A 820 -13.83 -6.28 -27.96
C LEU A 820 -13.00 -6.26 -26.67
N THR A 821 -11.67 -6.30 -26.80
CA THR A 821 -10.76 -6.23 -25.63
C THR A 821 -10.84 -4.88 -24.94
N SER A 822 -10.81 -3.79 -25.71
CA SER A 822 -10.95 -2.44 -25.16
C SER A 822 -12.33 -2.24 -24.51
N PHE A 823 -13.39 -2.81 -25.09
CA PHE A 823 -14.74 -2.72 -24.54
C PHE A 823 -14.88 -3.44 -23.20
N THR A 824 -14.29 -4.63 -23.03
CA THR A 824 -14.34 -5.36 -21.74
C THR A 824 -13.57 -4.64 -20.64
N THR A 825 -12.40 -4.09 -20.96
CA THR A 825 -11.61 -3.31 -20.01
C THR A 825 -12.28 -1.97 -19.69
N LEU A 826 -12.91 -1.35 -20.69
CA LEU A 826 -13.69 -0.12 -20.54
C LEU A 826 -14.89 -0.32 -19.59
N LEU A 827 -15.59 -1.48 -19.66
CA LEU A 827 -16.67 -1.80 -18.73
C LEU A 827 -16.20 -1.81 -17.27
N ALA A 828 -15.03 -2.41 -17.01
CA ALA A 828 -14.43 -2.39 -15.68
C ALA A 828 -14.02 -0.97 -15.25
N ALA A 829 -13.38 -0.21 -16.14
CA ALA A 829 -12.94 1.16 -15.86
C ALA A 829 -14.11 2.13 -15.63
N ILE A 830 -15.18 2.03 -16.43
CA ILE A 830 -16.41 2.84 -16.25
C ILE A 830 -17.09 2.49 -14.92
N SER A 831 -17.13 1.21 -14.55
CA SER A 831 -17.69 0.82 -13.25
C SER A 831 -16.93 1.46 -12.09
N LEU A 832 -15.59 1.48 -12.16
CA LEU A 832 -14.74 2.18 -11.19
C LEU A 832 -14.92 3.71 -11.24
N TRP A 833 -15.09 4.29 -12.40
CA TRP A 833 -15.29 5.74 -12.54
C TRP A 833 -16.62 6.17 -11.94
N ILE A 834 -17.70 5.44 -12.21
CA ILE A 834 -19.04 5.81 -11.73
C ILE A 834 -19.20 5.54 -10.23
N PHE A 835 -18.71 4.40 -9.74
CA PHE A 835 -18.91 3.93 -8.36
C PHE A 835 -17.67 4.03 -7.47
N GLY A 836 -16.50 4.38 -8.01
CA GLY A 836 -15.30 4.59 -7.21
C GLY A 836 -15.36 5.87 -6.40
N ALA A 837 -14.86 5.83 -5.16
CA ALA A 837 -14.83 6.98 -4.28
C ALA A 837 -13.50 7.76 -4.39
N GLY A 838 -13.56 9.07 -4.29
CA GLY A 838 -12.42 9.97 -4.14
C GLY A 838 -11.34 9.78 -5.22
N ILE A 839 -10.14 9.42 -4.81
CA ILE A 839 -8.97 9.25 -5.68
C ILE A 839 -9.17 8.13 -6.73
N ILE A 840 -10.00 7.10 -6.44
CA ILE A 840 -10.29 6.03 -7.41
C ILE A 840 -11.10 6.55 -8.60
N ASN A 841 -12.02 7.48 -8.40
CA ASN A 841 -12.79 8.10 -9.47
C ASN A 841 -11.85 8.76 -10.49
N ASP A 842 -10.94 9.61 -10.03
CA ASP A 842 -9.94 10.29 -10.86
C ASP A 842 -9.04 9.30 -11.60
N PHE A 843 -8.53 8.31 -10.86
CA PHE A 843 -7.72 7.22 -11.40
C PHE A 843 -8.46 6.47 -12.52
N ALA A 844 -9.72 6.11 -12.30
CA ALA A 844 -10.54 5.38 -13.26
C ALA A 844 -10.90 6.24 -14.48
N PHE A 845 -11.19 7.53 -14.30
CA PHE A 845 -11.44 8.45 -15.39
C PHE A 845 -10.24 8.57 -16.34
N VAL A 846 -9.04 8.76 -15.77
CA VAL A 846 -7.79 8.79 -16.54
C VAL A 846 -7.62 7.50 -17.33
N PHE A 847 -7.92 6.36 -16.70
CA PHE A 847 -7.80 5.06 -17.35
C PHE A 847 -8.85 4.85 -18.46
N VAL A 848 -10.09 5.32 -18.27
CA VAL A 848 -11.14 5.31 -19.32
C VAL A 848 -10.66 6.07 -20.57
N ILE A 849 -10.14 7.30 -20.38
CA ILE A 849 -9.59 8.07 -21.50
C ILE A 849 -8.41 7.32 -22.13
N GLY A 850 -7.51 6.78 -21.31
CA GLY A 850 -6.33 6.05 -21.76
C GLY A 850 -6.66 4.80 -22.61
N ILE A 851 -7.72 4.05 -22.27
CA ILE A 851 -8.19 2.91 -23.08
C ILE A 851 -8.67 3.41 -24.46
N ILE A 852 -9.48 4.45 -24.47
CA ILE A 852 -10.03 5.02 -25.72
C ILE A 852 -8.90 5.54 -26.61
N THR A 853 -7.96 6.31 -26.03
CA THR A 853 -6.84 6.88 -26.77
C THR A 853 -5.87 5.82 -27.25
N GLY A 854 -5.56 4.79 -26.42
CA GLY A 854 -4.66 3.69 -26.77
C GLY A 854 -5.18 2.81 -27.91
N THR A 855 -6.50 2.55 -27.91
CA THR A 855 -7.12 1.82 -29.03
C THR A 855 -7.12 2.66 -30.33
N PHE A 856 -7.30 3.96 -30.22
CA PHE A 856 -7.20 4.87 -31.36
C PHE A 856 -5.77 4.99 -31.88
N SER A 857 -4.78 5.15 -30.99
CA SER A 857 -3.38 5.42 -31.36
C SER A 857 -2.71 4.22 -32.02
N SER A 858 -3.05 2.98 -31.65
CA SER A 858 -2.55 1.75 -32.28
C SER A 858 -2.84 1.71 -33.79
N ILE A 859 -4.02 2.24 -34.19
CA ILE A 859 -4.47 2.27 -35.57
C ILE A 859 -3.96 3.53 -36.31
N PHE A 860 -4.15 4.72 -35.71
CA PHE A 860 -4.01 6.01 -36.38
C PHE A 860 -2.69 6.73 -36.09
N ILE A 861 -1.90 6.27 -35.11
CA ILE A 861 -0.58 6.86 -34.79
C ILE A 861 0.53 5.84 -35.03
N ALA A 862 0.51 4.67 -34.35
CA ALA A 862 1.58 3.69 -34.40
C ALA A 862 1.77 3.10 -35.82
N SER A 863 0.68 2.65 -36.44
CA SER A 863 0.72 2.03 -37.78
C SER A 863 1.15 2.98 -38.89
N PRO A 864 0.70 4.27 -38.95
CA PRO A 864 1.23 5.24 -39.89
C PRO A 864 2.72 5.60 -39.67
N ILE A 865 3.15 5.71 -38.40
CA ILE A 865 4.57 5.98 -38.08
C ILE A 865 5.45 4.84 -38.61
N PHE A 866 5.06 3.60 -38.35
CA PHE A 866 5.71 2.41 -38.89
C PHE A 866 5.81 2.48 -40.43
N TYR A 867 4.71 2.84 -41.11
CA TYR A 867 4.68 2.99 -42.58
C TYR A 867 5.67 4.07 -43.07
N TYR A 868 5.71 5.23 -42.43
CA TYR A 868 6.60 6.32 -42.81
C TYR A 868 8.07 6.03 -42.48
N TRP A 869 8.35 5.32 -41.36
CA TRP A 869 9.71 4.89 -41.00
C TRP A 869 10.33 4.03 -42.11
N HIS A 870 9.55 3.14 -42.70
CA HIS A 870 9.97 2.28 -43.82
C HIS A 870 9.74 2.93 -45.19
N ARG A 871 9.52 4.22 -45.27
CA ARG A 871 9.30 5.00 -46.53
C ARG A 871 8.21 4.41 -47.41
N GLY A 872 7.27 3.67 -46.83
CA GLY A 872 6.21 3.01 -47.59
C GLY A 872 6.64 1.81 -48.41
N ASP A 873 7.93 1.40 -48.34
CA ASP A 873 8.48 0.30 -49.12
C ASP A 873 8.67 -0.95 -48.24
N ARG A 874 8.14 -2.05 -48.71
CA ARG A 874 8.26 -3.36 -48.12
C ARG A 874 9.71 -3.85 -47.99
N LYS A 875 10.58 -3.52 -48.97
CA LYS A 875 11.98 -3.97 -48.98
C LYS A 875 12.76 -3.49 -47.77
N HIS A 876 12.46 -2.26 -47.27
CA HIS A 876 13.10 -1.74 -46.07
C HIS A 876 12.69 -2.50 -44.78
N VAL A 877 11.47 -3.10 -44.72
CA VAL A 877 11.06 -3.95 -43.62
C VAL A 877 11.80 -5.28 -43.68
N GLU A 878 11.89 -5.90 -44.85
CA GLU A 878 12.54 -7.21 -45.07
C GLU A 878 14.04 -7.18 -44.80
N ASP A 879 14.70 -6.06 -45.11
CA ASP A 879 16.14 -5.89 -44.88
C ASP A 879 16.50 -5.70 -43.41
N ASN A 880 15.55 -5.23 -42.56
CA ASN A 880 15.76 -4.93 -41.18
C ASN A 880 15.20 -6.02 -40.22
N GLU A 881 14.36 -6.94 -40.70
CA GLU A 881 13.81 -8.01 -39.85
C GLU A 881 14.86 -9.09 -39.52
N ILE A 882 14.98 -9.40 -38.24
CA ILE A 882 15.86 -10.45 -37.68
C ILE A 882 15.21 -11.86 -37.82
N LEU A 883 14.11 -11.98 -38.55
CA LEU A 883 13.39 -13.24 -38.70
C LEU A 883 14.17 -14.24 -39.56
N PRO A 884 14.17 -15.55 -39.19
CA PRO A 884 14.77 -16.57 -40.06
C PRO A 884 14.00 -16.60 -41.37
N LYS A 885 14.72 -16.34 -42.48
CA LYS A 885 14.19 -16.51 -43.84
C LYS A 885 13.82 -17.98 -44.00
N TYR A 886 12.57 -18.29 -44.23
CA TYR A 886 12.17 -19.67 -44.59
C TYR A 886 12.80 -20.06 -45.95
N ASP A 887 13.26 -21.30 -46.11
CA ASP A 887 13.93 -21.81 -47.33
C ASP A 887 13.15 -21.59 -48.63
N TRP A 888 11.80 -21.44 -48.55
CA TRP A 888 10.97 -21.15 -49.72
C TRP A 888 11.01 -19.65 -50.16
N GLN A 889 11.43 -18.74 -49.27
CA GLN A 889 11.59 -17.32 -49.62
C GLN A 889 12.89 -17.04 -50.35
N THR A 890 13.90 -17.90 -50.19
CA THR A 890 15.20 -17.79 -50.84
C THR A 890 15.20 -18.34 -52.28
N SER A 891 14.17 -19.12 -52.65
CA SER A 891 14.11 -19.77 -53.98
C SER A 891 13.54 -18.88 -55.09
N THR A 892 13.04 -17.65 -54.78
CA THR A 892 12.42 -16.74 -55.77
C THR A 892 13.33 -15.61 -56.31
N THR A 893 14.61 -15.62 -55.88
CA THR A 893 15.64 -14.67 -56.38
C THR A 893 16.71 -15.45 -57.15
N LYS A 894 16.35 -16.12 -58.27
CA LYS A 894 17.24 -16.49 -59.36
C LYS A 894 16.57 -16.15 -60.66
#